data_2567bc4d97ec68976062929b1a837012
#
_entry.id   2567bc4d97ec68976062929b1a837012
#
_cell.length_a   1.000
_cell.length_b   1.000
_cell.length_c   1.000
_cell.angle_alpha   90.00
_cell.angle_beta   90.00
_cell.angle_gamma   90.00
#
_symmetry.space_group_name_H-M   'P 1'
#
loop_
_entity.id
_entity.type
_entity.pdbx_description
1 polymer ?
#
loop_
_entity_poly.entity_id
_entity_poly.type
_entity_poly.pdbx_seq_one_letter_code
_entity_poly.pdbx_strand_id
1 'polypeptide(L)'
;MILVLCMAATAAYAQTDGAATATSTADSLRMDSIIHALPEVMVKGQRPVVKVEGSKLTYDMPQLLKKEGADNVYDALKLIPGVTDDNGSLTLAGNAFNVLINGKHYQMDAAQLNALLKSLPASRLKHAEVMYTTPARYEVRGASINLDIASDTSQPDGWQGELTGAWNQEHEAMWSERGAFLYHHNKLDIDFNYEHDHGKSYRTTDETSLHALDDGTTHDIVTDEAQRSRDHKHLWRMGLDYAFTENHRLSLSYTGSYNTEHAREDVTGNVTAANAYRTKKKMHDVMLDYQLPTGTTLNAEYTYYDTPSTQQLTSTLPTGELHFDTDEHQRINRWKFHLGQEHSLAGGWGLNYGVRYSLTNDHSWQAFTSTGDNTAAHPADSYSRQNEDIVNIYAGTNSKIGKKLDFEASLAAEYYHSPAWHQWNVYPTFSLTYIPSSSHVLQLNFSSDKKFPDYWTLQSFTVYSNGGYNEVVGNPGLKPSSNYRTQLVYVLRHKYQFVAWFNYTDDYFVQTPYQRHDRLTVQYKYLNFDYSQQWGLQASVPQRFGNWLDSRLTVIGVWMKEKCSAFYDIPFNRDIAWVMANLRNNFTLVPDHLYLNLDGMIRSKAHQAIYDLPASGNVDVGLKYIFWKKRATLHVFCNDIFETSGIDPVIHYGNQNMKMDFSCYRQVGVSLVYRFGGYKDKSKEVDTSRFKK
;
A
#
# COMPACT_ATOMS: atom_id res chain seq x y z
N MET A 1 1.09 1.15 -35.57
CA MET A 1 1.80 2.09 -36.43
C MET A 1 1.18 3.47 -36.31
N ILE A 2 1.09 4.01 -35.07
CA ILE A 2 0.73 5.41 -34.76
C ILE A 2 1.45 5.73 -33.41
N LEU A 3 2.76 5.84 -33.43
CA LEU A 3 3.54 6.28 -32.24
C LEU A 3 4.89 6.90 -32.61
N VAL A 4 5.00 7.57 -33.76
CA VAL A 4 6.23 8.23 -34.21
C VAL A 4 5.93 9.61 -34.81
N LEU A 5 5.10 10.42 -34.18
CA LEU A 5 4.91 11.79 -34.69
C LEU A 5 4.57 12.79 -33.59
N CYS A 6 5.46 12.98 -32.61
CA CYS A 6 5.43 14.17 -31.73
C CYS A 6 6.79 14.42 -31.06
N MET A 7 7.88 14.35 -31.83
CA MET A 7 9.19 14.86 -31.39
C MET A 7 9.82 15.69 -32.52
N ALA A 8 9.20 16.81 -32.86
CA ALA A 8 9.89 17.87 -33.60
C ALA A 8 9.03 19.14 -33.53
N ALA A 9 9.33 20.01 -32.60
CA ALA A 9 9.16 21.45 -32.68
C ALA A 9 9.28 22.07 -31.30
N THR A 10 10.46 22.59 -31.01
CA THR A 10 10.68 23.89 -30.34
C THR A 10 12.16 24.02 -29.99
N ALA A 11 12.94 24.35 -31.01
CA ALA A 11 14.14 25.13 -30.84
C ALA A 11 13.86 26.48 -31.45
N ALA A 12 14.09 27.53 -30.70
CA ALA A 12 14.40 28.89 -31.01
C ALA A 12 13.62 29.89 -30.13
N TYR A 13 14.29 30.48 -29.21
CA TYR A 13 14.57 31.94 -29.17
C TYR A 13 15.38 32.24 -27.90
N ALA A 14 16.63 32.54 -28.12
CA ALA A 14 17.54 33.19 -27.17
C ALA A 14 17.71 34.65 -27.61
N GLN A 15 18.20 35.46 -26.66
CA GLN A 15 18.67 36.86 -26.71
C GLN A 15 17.64 37.86 -26.17
N THR A 16 17.97 38.82 -25.29
CA THR A 16 19.22 39.59 -25.11
C THR A 16 19.25 40.29 -23.74
N ASP A 17 20.44 40.44 -23.21
CA ASP A 17 21.08 41.50 -22.42
C ASP A 17 20.31 42.52 -21.56
N GLY A 18 20.86 42.77 -20.36
CA GLY A 18 20.64 43.95 -19.53
C GLY A 18 21.46 43.97 -18.25
N ALA A 19 22.45 44.83 -18.22
CA ALA A 19 23.51 45.01 -17.25
C ALA A 19 23.13 45.18 -15.79
N ALA A 20 24.01 44.68 -14.90
CA ALA A 20 23.99 44.84 -13.45
C ALA A 20 24.47 46.23 -13.02
N THR A 21 23.75 46.87 -12.07
CA THR A 21 24.25 47.94 -11.25
C THR A 21 24.14 47.53 -9.78
N ALA A 22 25.25 47.61 -9.06
CA ALA A 22 25.35 47.30 -7.64
C ALA A 22 24.65 48.39 -6.83
N THR A 23 23.69 47.97 -5.98
CA THR A 23 23.07 48.83 -4.96
C THR A 23 23.46 48.40 -3.56
N SER A 24 23.64 49.39 -2.70
CA SER A 24 24.27 49.32 -1.38
C SER A 24 23.35 48.67 -0.32
N THR A 25 23.96 48.09 0.74
CA THR A 25 23.33 47.37 1.85
C THR A 25 22.26 48.11 2.67
N ALA A 26 22.08 49.42 2.46
CA ALA A 26 21.03 50.18 3.16
C ALA A 26 19.65 50.07 2.47
N ASP A 27 19.59 49.71 1.21
CA ASP A 27 18.31 49.57 0.47
C ASP A 27 17.68 48.19 0.66
N SER A 28 18.41 47.17 1.08
CA SER A 28 17.88 45.81 1.29
C SER A 28 16.94 45.74 2.53
N LEU A 29 17.26 46.48 3.59
CA LEU A 29 16.41 46.51 4.81
C LEU A 29 15.10 47.31 4.62
N ARG A 30 15.10 48.28 3.69
CA ARG A 30 13.88 48.99 3.29
C ARG A 30 12.99 48.20 2.35
N MET A 31 13.59 47.37 1.52
CA MET A 31 12.90 46.51 0.57
C MET A 31 12.18 45.36 1.30
N ASP A 32 12.78 44.76 2.33
CA ASP A 32 12.17 43.72 3.15
C ASP A 32 10.92 44.21 3.91
N SER A 33 10.96 45.45 4.43
CA SER A 33 9.78 46.04 5.11
C SER A 33 8.64 46.40 4.12
N ILE A 34 8.97 46.67 2.87
CA ILE A 34 7.98 46.97 1.82
C ILE A 34 7.39 45.67 1.27
N ILE A 35 8.17 44.58 1.19
CA ILE A 35 7.69 43.27 0.75
C ILE A 35 6.67 42.68 1.74
N HIS A 36 6.82 42.92 3.05
CA HIS A 36 5.82 42.54 4.04
C HIS A 36 4.54 43.44 4.06
N ALA A 37 4.60 44.62 3.45
CA ALA A 37 3.47 45.55 3.38
C ALA A 37 2.71 45.53 2.05
N LEU A 38 3.21 44.83 1.04
CA LEU A 38 2.47 44.65 -0.21
C LEU A 38 1.46 43.50 -0.03
N PRO A 39 0.17 43.70 -0.37
CA PRO A 39 -0.73 42.58 -0.49
C PRO A 39 -0.15 41.59 -1.48
N GLU A 40 -0.06 40.34 -1.08
CA GLU A 40 0.41 39.22 -1.90
C GLU A 40 -0.29 39.30 -3.27
N VAL A 41 0.42 39.78 -4.30
CA VAL A 41 -0.09 39.76 -5.68
C VAL A 41 -0.13 38.29 -6.06
N MET A 42 -1.28 37.67 -5.90
CA MET A 42 -1.52 36.33 -6.37
C MET A 42 -1.41 36.35 -7.90
N VAL A 43 -0.20 36.09 -8.38
CA VAL A 43 -0.02 35.58 -9.72
C VAL A 43 -0.88 34.31 -9.76
N LYS A 44 -1.83 34.19 -10.68
CA LYS A 44 -2.60 32.95 -10.95
C LYS A 44 -1.66 31.88 -11.50
N GLY A 45 -0.63 31.53 -10.75
CA GLY A 45 0.19 30.34 -10.92
C GLY A 45 -0.58 29.19 -10.28
N GLN A 46 -0.87 28.15 -11.02
CA GLN A 46 -1.37 26.92 -10.42
C GLN A 46 -0.35 26.46 -9.39
N ARG A 47 -0.82 26.16 -8.17
CA ARG A 47 0.05 25.54 -7.14
C ARG A 47 0.64 24.27 -7.76
N PRO A 48 1.94 24.01 -7.59
CA PRO A 48 2.53 22.77 -8.09
C PRO A 48 1.86 21.57 -7.41
N VAL A 49 1.52 20.55 -8.20
CA VAL A 49 0.91 19.31 -7.69
C VAL A 49 1.89 18.55 -6.80
N VAL A 50 3.18 18.67 -7.07
CA VAL A 50 4.25 18.05 -6.29
C VAL A 50 5.32 19.08 -5.92
N LYS A 51 5.71 19.08 -4.66
CA LYS A 51 6.87 19.81 -4.13
C LYS A 51 7.91 18.80 -3.70
N VAL A 52 9.19 19.20 -3.75
CA VAL A 52 10.30 18.39 -3.21
C VAL A 52 10.89 19.14 -2.03
N GLU A 53 10.88 18.51 -0.86
CA GLU A 53 11.37 19.08 0.39
C GLU A 53 12.28 18.04 1.08
N GLY A 54 13.60 18.25 1.00
CA GLY A 54 14.57 17.27 1.48
C GLY A 54 14.43 15.92 0.77
N SER A 55 14.21 14.86 1.52
CA SER A 55 14.01 13.49 1.03
C SER A 55 12.57 13.18 0.56
N LYS A 56 11.65 14.15 0.66
CA LYS A 56 10.22 13.96 0.47
C LYS A 56 9.71 14.59 -0.82
N LEU A 57 8.83 13.86 -1.52
CA LEU A 57 7.97 14.36 -2.59
C LEU A 57 6.57 14.59 -2.02
N THR A 58 6.20 15.84 -1.79
CA THR A 58 4.93 16.22 -1.15
C THR A 58 3.88 16.53 -2.21
N TYR A 59 2.83 15.75 -2.27
CA TYR A 59 1.68 15.92 -3.17
C TYR A 59 0.56 16.70 -2.47
N ASP A 60 -0.01 17.69 -3.16
CA ASP A 60 -1.21 18.42 -2.74
C ASP A 60 -2.45 17.56 -3.06
N MET A 61 -2.93 16.83 -2.05
CA MET A 61 -4.03 15.86 -2.24
C MET A 61 -5.36 16.52 -2.56
N PRO A 62 -5.78 17.66 -1.96
CA PRO A 62 -6.98 18.37 -2.38
C PRO A 62 -7.00 18.74 -3.86
N GLN A 63 -5.85 19.06 -4.44
CA GLN A 63 -5.74 19.36 -5.87
C GLN A 63 -5.90 18.10 -6.73
N LEU A 64 -5.33 16.97 -6.31
CA LEU A 64 -5.49 15.69 -7.00
C LEU A 64 -6.94 15.18 -6.91
N LEU A 65 -7.55 15.30 -5.73
CA LEU A 65 -8.92 14.82 -5.46
C LEU A 65 -10.02 15.63 -6.12
N LYS A 66 -9.74 16.87 -6.53
CA LYS A 66 -10.80 17.81 -7.00
C LYS A 66 -11.68 17.23 -8.09
N LYS A 67 -11.11 16.48 -9.02
CA LYS A 67 -11.80 15.93 -10.20
C LYS A 67 -11.98 14.40 -10.16
N GLU A 68 -11.35 13.75 -9.21
CA GLU A 68 -11.34 12.29 -9.08
C GLU A 68 -12.49 11.78 -8.20
N GLY A 69 -12.93 10.55 -8.42
CA GLY A 69 -14.00 9.89 -7.67
C GLY A 69 -13.58 9.26 -6.36
N ALA A 70 -12.37 9.54 -5.84
CA ALA A 70 -11.90 8.94 -4.61
C ALA A 70 -12.67 9.48 -3.38
N ASP A 71 -13.33 8.59 -2.65
CA ASP A 71 -14.12 8.90 -1.46
C ASP A 71 -13.37 8.58 -0.16
N ASN A 72 -12.33 7.76 -0.23
CA ASN A 72 -11.52 7.33 0.90
C ASN A 72 -10.02 7.47 0.60
N VAL A 73 -9.20 7.33 1.65
CA VAL A 73 -7.74 7.51 1.55
C VAL A 73 -7.09 6.41 0.71
N TYR A 74 -7.60 5.17 0.73
CA TYR A 74 -7.09 4.09 -0.11
C TYR A 74 -7.18 4.43 -1.60
N ASP A 75 -8.34 4.90 -2.05
CA ASP A 75 -8.53 5.33 -3.43
C ASP A 75 -7.75 6.60 -3.76
N ALA A 76 -7.60 7.50 -2.78
CA ALA A 76 -6.77 8.69 -2.93
C ALA A 76 -5.29 8.38 -3.16
N LEU A 77 -4.74 7.33 -2.53
CA LEU A 77 -3.36 6.90 -2.74
C LEU A 77 -3.09 6.48 -4.18
N LYS A 78 -4.06 5.86 -4.84
CA LYS A 78 -3.94 5.45 -6.26
C LYS A 78 -3.81 6.63 -7.22
N LEU A 79 -4.12 7.86 -6.78
CA LEU A 79 -3.94 9.08 -7.55
C LEU A 79 -2.49 9.57 -7.58
N ILE A 80 -1.65 9.10 -6.66
CA ILE A 80 -0.23 9.46 -6.59
C ILE A 80 0.50 8.79 -7.76
N PRO A 81 1.32 9.53 -8.53
CA PRO A 81 2.08 8.96 -9.63
C PRO A 81 2.97 7.79 -9.20
N GLY A 82 2.81 6.64 -9.87
CA GLY A 82 3.57 5.42 -9.58
C GLY A 82 2.97 4.53 -8.50
N VAL A 83 1.90 4.95 -7.84
CA VAL A 83 1.12 4.06 -7.00
C VAL A 83 0.15 3.26 -7.87
N THR A 84 0.19 1.95 -7.74
CA THR A 84 -0.70 1.00 -8.42
C THR A 84 -1.31 0.05 -7.40
N ASP A 85 -2.49 -0.44 -7.72
CA ASP A 85 -3.21 -1.44 -6.94
C ASP A 85 -3.14 -2.78 -7.70
N ASP A 86 -2.59 -3.79 -7.07
CA ASP A 86 -2.53 -5.16 -7.58
C ASP A 86 -3.33 -6.04 -6.61
N ASN A 87 -4.61 -6.26 -6.96
CA ASN A 87 -5.55 -7.08 -6.18
C ASN A 87 -5.60 -6.75 -4.68
N GLY A 88 -5.67 -5.46 -4.35
CA GLY A 88 -5.71 -4.97 -2.97
C GLY A 88 -4.33 -4.77 -2.34
N SER A 89 -3.25 -4.96 -3.07
CA SER A 89 -1.89 -4.66 -2.66
C SER A 89 -1.39 -3.40 -3.35
N LEU A 90 -1.26 -2.31 -2.59
CA LEU A 90 -0.72 -1.06 -3.13
C LEU A 90 0.80 -1.16 -3.30
N THR A 91 1.29 -0.78 -4.47
CA THR A 91 2.73 -0.70 -4.76
C THR A 91 3.14 0.69 -5.23
N LEU A 92 4.39 1.09 -4.99
CA LEU A 92 5.00 2.32 -5.49
C LEU A 92 6.13 1.96 -6.45
N ALA A 93 5.98 2.34 -7.71
CA ALA A 93 6.92 1.96 -8.78
C ALA A 93 7.16 0.43 -8.82
N GLY A 94 6.08 -0.36 -8.68
CA GLY A 94 6.14 -1.83 -8.67
C GLY A 94 6.73 -2.46 -7.40
N ASN A 95 6.96 -1.68 -6.34
CA ASN A 95 7.53 -2.16 -5.08
C ASN A 95 6.60 -1.91 -3.90
N ALA A 96 6.63 -2.79 -2.91
CA ALA A 96 5.92 -2.58 -1.65
C ALA A 96 6.43 -1.32 -0.93
N PHE A 97 5.56 -0.63 -0.23
CA PHE A 97 5.88 0.53 0.59
C PHE A 97 5.11 0.52 1.91
N ASN A 98 5.61 1.26 2.90
CA ASN A 98 4.92 1.44 4.18
C ASN A 98 4.00 2.65 4.12
N VAL A 99 2.87 2.58 4.81
CA VAL A 99 1.99 3.73 5.00
C VAL A 99 2.18 4.29 6.41
N LEU A 100 2.44 5.58 6.48
CA LEU A 100 2.48 6.34 7.72
C LEU A 100 1.26 7.27 7.77
N ILE A 101 0.68 7.45 8.93
CA ILE A 101 -0.39 8.42 9.16
C ILE A 101 0.10 9.44 10.18
N ASN A 102 0.21 10.71 9.77
CA ASN A 102 0.76 11.80 10.57
C ASN A 102 2.16 11.46 11.15
N GLY A 103 3.02 10.83 10.32
CA GLY A 103 4.38 10.42 10.69
C GLY A 103 4.48 9.12 11.49
N LYS A 104 3.37 8.44 11.78
CA LYS A 104 3.32 7.23 12.62
C LYS A 104 3.04 5.99 11.78
N HIS A 105 3.74 4.90 12.09
CA HIS A 105 3.52 3.59 11.47
C HIS A 105 2.60 2.74 12.36
N TYR A 106 1.53 2.22 11.80
CA TYR A 106 0.61 1.30 12.46
C TYR A 106 0.98 -0.14 12.14
N GLN A 107 1.08 -0.98 13.17
CA GLN A 107 1.46 -2.40 13.05
C GLN A 107 0.24 -3.24 12.67
N MET A 108 -0.16 -3.17 11.42
CA MET A 108 -1.31 -3.86 10.87
C MET A 108 -0.89 -4.75 9.70
N ASP A 109 -1.60 -5.85 9.49
CA ASP A 109 -1.47 -6.60 8.24
C ASP A 109 -2.05 -5.79 7.06
N ALA A 110 -1.77 -6.23 5.84
CA ALA A 110 -2.19 -5.50 4.63
C ALA A 110 -3.72 -5.33 4.55
N ALA A 111 -4.49 -6.32 4.96
CA ALA A 111 -5.96 -6.27 4.93
C ALA A 111 -6.50 -5.28 5.97
N GLN A 112 -5.92 -5.28 7.17
CA GLN A 112 -6.26 -4.33 8.24
C GLN A 112 -5.90 -2.89 7.87
N LEU A 113 -4.70 -2.70 7.29
CA LEU A 113 -4.27 -1.38 6.81
C LEU A 113 -5.19 -0.87 5.69
N ASN A 114 -5.52 -1.72 4.73
CA ASN A 114 -6.45 -1.36 3.66
C ASN A 114 -7.83 -0.99 4.21
N ALA A 115 -8.35 -1.73 5.19
CA ALA A 115 -9.59 -1.39 5.87
C ALA A 115 -9.49 -0.04 6.58
N LEU A 116 -8.40 0.23 7.31
CA LEU A 116 -8.17 1.54 7.93
C LEU A 116 -8.14 2.67 6.89
N LEU A 117 -7.40 2.50 5.78
CA LEU A 117 -7.31 3.51 4.72
C LEU A 117 -8.65 3.75 4.02
N LYS A 118 -9.47 2.71 3.86
CA LYS A 118 -10.82 2.80 3.32
C LYS A 118 -11.79 3.50 4.29
N SER A 119 -11.59 3.34 5.60
CA SER A 119 -12.41 4.01 6.63
C SER A 119 -12.16 5.51 6.73
N LEU A 120 -10.99 6.00 6.30
CA LEU A 120 -10.61 7.40 6.39
C LEU A 120 -11.12 8.19 5.17
N PRO A 121 -11.88 9.28 5.36
CA PRO A 121 -12.34 10.11 4.26
C PRO A 121 -11.20 10.76 3.48
N ALA A 122 -11.22 10.67 2.14
CA ALA A 122 -10.25 11.34 1.27
C ALA A 122 -10.21 12.86 1.50
N SER A 123 -11.34 13.45 1.87
CA SER A 123 -11.48 14.88 2.13
C SER A 123 -10.62 15.40 3.29
N ARG A 124 -10.19 14.52 4.20
CA ARG A 124 -9.31 14.85 5.34
C ARG A 124 -7.83 14.83 4.97
N LEU A 125 -7.46 14.26 3.83
CA LEU A 125 -6.09 14.14 3.38
C LEU A 125 -5.60 15.47 2.79
N LYS A 126 -4.65 16.13 3.45
CA LYS A 126 -4.04 17.40 3.00
C LYS A 126 -2.89 17.14 2.04
N HIS A 127 -1.93 16.34 2.49
CA HIS A 127 -0.73 16.02 1.74
C HIS A 127 -0.43 14.53 1.81
N ALA A 128 0.23 14.03 0.79
CA ALA A 128 0.88 12.73 0.81
C ALA A 128 2.38 12.94 0.52
N GLU A 129 3.22 12.57 1.47
CA GLU A 129 4.66 12.69 1.36
C GLU A 129 5.25 11.35 0.94
N VAL A 130 5.70 11.24 -0.31
CA VAL A 130 6.35 10.04 -0.83
C VAL A 130 7.83 10.10 -0.48
N MET A 131 8.30 9.12 0.24
CA MET A 131 9.70 8.89 0.59
C MET A 131 10.17 7.59 -0.06
N TYR A 132 11.05 7.68 -1.03
CA TYR A 132 11.64 6.48 -1.64
C TYR A 132 12.63 5.77 -0.72
N THR A 133 13.13 6.50 0.28
CA THR A 133 13.91 6.00 1.40
C THR A 133 13.41 6.66 2.67
N THR A 134 13.01 5.86 3.63
CA THR A 134 12.44 6.37 4.89
C THR A 134 13.55 6.52 5.92
N PRO A 135 13.75 7.73 6.48
CA PRO A 135 14.69 7.94 7.57
C PRO A 135 14.35 7.10 8.79
N ALA A 136 15.36 6.64 9.53
CA ALA A 136 15.19 5.70 10.65
C ALA A 136 14.30 6.23 11.79
N ARG A 137 14.17 7.56 11.94
CA ARG A 137 13.26 8.20 12.93
C ARG A 137 11.78 7.85 12.74
N TYR A 138 11.36 7.41 11.55
CA TYR A 138 9.98 6.97 11.27
C TYR A 138 9.75 5.50 11.65
N GLU A 139 10.75 4.83 12.20
CA GLU A 139 10.67 3.45 12.71
C GLU A 139 10.35 2.38 11.65
N VAL A 140 10.31 2.74 10.38
CA VAL A 140 10.09 1.85 9.23
C VAL A 140 11.26 1.94 8.25
N ARG A 141 11.36 0.97 7.35
CA ARG A 141 12.44 0.86 6.37
C ARG A 141 11.90 0.74 4.96
N GLY A 142 12.75 1.00 3.98
CA GLY A 142 12.36 1.00 2.58
C GLY A 142 11.61 2.25 2.17
N ALA A 143 10.73 2.15 1.18
CA ALA A 143 9.88 3.26 0.75
C ALA A 143 8.69 3.45 1.68
N SER A 144 8.19 4.68 1.83
CA SER A 144 6.96 4.97 2.55
C SER A 144 6.19 6.13 1.95
N ILE A 145 4.89 6.15 2.23
CA ILE A 145 4.02 7.29 1.97
C ILE A 145 3.43 7.74 3.29
N ASN A 146 3.77 8.97 3.71
CA ASN A 146 3.20 9.57 4.89
C ASN A 146 1.96 10.39 4.51
N LEU A 147 0.86 10.09 5.15
CA LEU A 147 -0.44 10.72 4.95
C LEU A 147 -0.63 11.81 6.00
N ASP A 148 -0.62 13.07 5.59
CA ASP A 148 -0.98 14.19 6.45
C ASP A 148 -2.49 14.34 6.49
N ILE A 149 -3.09 13.73 7.50
CA ILE A 149 -4.52 13.79 7.78
C ILE A 149 -4.77 14.91 8.78
N ALA A 150 -5.55 15.86 8.37
CA ALA A 150 -5.74 17.11 9.10
C ALA A 150 -6.17 16.95 10.57
N SER A 151 -5.29 17.34 11.47
CA SER A 151 -5.62 18.01 12.72
C SER A 151 -5.09 19.44 12.60
N ASP A 152 -5.95 20.41 12.28
CA ASP A 152 -5.49 21.77 11.98
C ASP A 152 -5.77 22.66 13.18
N THR A 153 -4.77 22.83 14.03
CA THR A 153 -4.81 23.77 15.17
C THR A 153 -5.01 25.24 14.75
N SER A 154 -4.94 25.53 13.45
CA SER A 154 -5.25 26.86 12.88
C SER A 154 -6.72 27.03 12.48
N GLN A 155 -7.58 26.03 12.68
CA GLN A 155 -9.01 26.15 12.41
C GLN A 155 -9.76 26.79 13.57
N PRO A 156 -10.85 27.52 13.30
CA PRO A 156 -11.73 27.98 14.36
C PRO A 156 -12.40 26.78 15.03
N ASP A 157 -12.69 26.90 16.32
CA ASP A 157 -13.48 25.96 17.10
C ASP A 157 -14.72 25.50 16.36
N GLY A 158 -14.99 24.20 16.38
CA GLY A 158 -16.14 23.66 15.68
C GLY A 158 -16.11 22.14 15.54
N TRP A 159 -17.07 21.66 14.80
CA TRP A 159 -17.20 20.24 14.48
C TRP A 159 -17.55 20.05 13.00
N GLN A 160 -17.12 18.94 12.46
CA GLN A 160 -17.42 18.54 11.08
C GLN A 160 -17.61 17.05 11.02
N GLY A 161 -18.44 16.61 10.08
CA GLY A 161 -18.69 15.21 9.88
C GLY A 161 -18.94 14.87 8.41
N GLU A 162 -18.71 13.60 8.10
CA GLU A 162 -18.95 13.01 6.79
C GLU A 162 -19.65 11.66 6.97
N LEU A 163 -20.70 11.43 6.20
CA LEU A 163 -21.38 10.15 6.07
C LEU A 163 -21.22 9.67 4.64
N THR A 164 -20.88 8.40 4.46
CA THR A 164 -20.77 7.76 3.15
C THR A 164 -21.59 6.48 3.17
N GLY A 165 -22.47 6.32 2.17
CA GLY A 165 -23.09 5.05 1.85
C GLY A 165 -22.64 4.62 0.47
N ALA A 166 -22.15 3.40 0.32
CA ALA A 166 -21.71 2.86 -0.95
C ALA A 166 -22.32 1.46 -1.18
N TRP A 167 -22.59 1.20 -2.43
CA TRP A 167 -22.97 -0.11 -2.95
C TRP A 167 -22.10 -0.41 -4.14
N ASN A 168 -21.58 -1.62 -4.21
CA ASN A 168 -20.94 -2.14 -5.39
C ASN A 168 -21.36 -3.57 -5.66
N GLN A 169 -21.31 -3.99 -6.89
CA GLN A 169 -21.63 -5.32 -7.35
C GLN A 169 -20.64 -5.76 -8.41
N GLU A 170 -20.01 -6.88 -8.12
CA GLU A 170 -19.36 -7.76 -9.08
C GLU A 170 -20.37 -8.83 -9.50
N HIS A 171 -20.15 -10.10 -9.14
CA HIS A 171 -21.17 -11.12 -9.25
C HIS A 171 -22.25 -10.96 -8.14
N GLU A 172 -21.82 -10.69 -6.91
CA GLU A 172 -22.64 -10.48 -5.72
C GLU A 172 -22.52 -9.02 -5.23
N ALA A 173 -23.47 -8.60 -4.40
CA ALA A 173 -23.53 -7.24 -3.88
C ALA A 173 -22.77 -7.07 -2.56
N MET A 174 -22.06 -5.95 -2.46
CA MET A 174 -21.36 -5.47 -1.26
C MET A 174 -21.87 -4.07 -0.89
N TRP A 175 -22.03 -3.82 0.39
CA TRP A 175 -22.44 -2.55 0.96
C TRP A 175 -21.38 -2.03 1.91
N SER A 176 -21.20 -0.72 1.94
CA SER A 176 -20.29 -0.04 2.86
C SER A 176 -20.96 1.19 3.43
N GLU A 177 -21.05 1.29 4.76
CA GLU A 177 -21.50 2.48 5.48
C GLU A 177 -20.34 3.04 6.30
N ARG A 178 -20.09 4.33 6.14
CA ARG A 178 -18.98 5.00 6.80
C ARG A 178 -19.46 6.28 7.48
N GLY A 179 -19.00 6.50 8.71
CA GLY A 179 -19.19 7.74 9.45
C GLY A 179 -17.84 8.27 9.95
N ALA A 180 -17.58 9.54 9.71
CA ALA A 180 -16.42 10.24 10.24
C ALA A 180 -16.86 11.51 10.94
N PHE A 181 -16.26 11.77 12.11
CA PHE A 181 -16.54 12.94 12.91
C PHE A 181 -15.24 13.56 13.44
N LEU A 182 -15.12 14.88 13.41
CA LEU A 182 -14.00 15.63 13.95
C LEU A 182 -14.56 16.79 14.78
N TYR A 183 -14.06 16.92 16.01
CA TYR A 183 -14.32 18.03 16.90
C TYR A 183 -13.01 18.73 17.23
N HIS A 184 -12.97 20.05 17.05
CA HIS A 184 -11.84 20.90 17.41
C HIS A 184 -12.30 21.98 18.38
N HIS A 185 -11.61 22.11 19.51
CA HIS A 185 -11.82 23.17 20.47
C HIS A 185 -10.50 23.61 21.10
N ASN A 186 -10.05 24.83 20.79
CA ASN A 186 -8.77 25.38 21.26
C ASN A 186 -7.57 24.46 20.88
N LYS A 187 -7.11 23.71 21.88
CA LYS A 187 -5.93 22.81 21.81
C LYS A 187 -6.29 21.35 21.72
N LEU A 188 -7.57 21.03 21.71
CA LEU A 188 -8.09 19.67 21.73
C LEU A 188 -8.72 19.32 20.39
N ASP A 189 -8.24 18.23 19.79
CA ASP A 189 -8.85 17.57 18.66
C ASP A 189 -9.36 16.18 19.09
N ILE A 190 -10.59 15.85 18.71
CA ILE A 190 -11.16 14.51 18.88
C ILE A 190 -11.64 14.04 17.52
N ASP A 191 -11.18 12.90 17.06
CA ASP A 191 -11.68 12.27 15.85
C ASP A 191 -12.30 10.89 16.14
N PHE A 192 -13.34 10.58 15.40
CA PHE A 192 -13.98 9.28 15.39
C PHE A 192 -14.28 8.86 13.95
N ASN A 193 -13.93 7.62 13.60
CA ASN A 193 -14.26 7.02 12.32
C ASN A 193 -14.85 5.64 12.58
N TYR A 194 -15.86 5.30 11.83
CA TYR A 194 -16.49 3.97 11.83
C TYR A 194 -16.78 3.54 10.40
N GLU A 195 -16.52 2.28 10.10
CA GLU A 195 -16.84 1.63 8.84
C GLU A 195 -17.48 0.27 9.09
N HIS A 196 -18.51 -0.03 8.33
CA HIS A 196 -19.13 -1.33 8.26
C HIS A 196 -19.25 -1.76 6.81
N ASP A 197 -18.52 -2.81 6.44
CA ASP A 197 -18.65 -3.47 5.15
C ASP A 197 -19.37 -4.80 5.32
N HIS A 198 -20.37 -5.07 4.48
CA HIS A 198 -21.08 -6.32 4.53
C HIS A 198 -21.62 -6.71 3.16
N GLY A 199 -21.70 -8.00 2.92
CA GLY A 199 -22.22 -8.52 1.67
C GLY A 199 -21.83 -9.95 1.39
N LYS A 200 -21.84 -10.27 0.11
CA LYS A 200 -21.47 -11.60 -0.39
C LYS A 200 -20.42 -11.43 -1.47
N SER A 201 -19.56 -12.43 -1.64
CA SER A 201 -18.67 -12.57 -2.79
C SER A 201 -18.83 -13.96 -3.43
N TYR A 202 -18.56 -14.03 -4.72
CA TYR A 202 -18.56 -15.25 -5.49
C TYR A 202 -17.33 -15.28 -6.37
N ARG A 203 -16.62 -16.39 -6.38
CA ARG A 203 -15.43 -16.62 -7.19
C ARG A 203 -15.45 -18.02 -7.75
N THR A 204 -14.95 -18.19 -8.96
CA THR A 204 -14.69 -19.50 -9.53
C THR A 204 -13.22 -19.61 -9.93
N THR A 205 -12.69 -20.82 -9.83
CA THR A 205 -11.35 -21.18 -10.29
C THR A 205 -11.46 -22.49 -11.05
N ASP A 206 -11.12 -22.46 -12.33
CA ASP A 206 -11.00 -23.67 -13.14
C ASP A 206 -9.53 -24.04 -13.16
N GLU A 207 -9.18 -25.24 -12.65
CA GLU A 207 -7.80 -25.73 -12.62
C GLU A 207 -7.66 -26.95 -13.54
N THR A 208 -6.66 -26.90 -14.39
CA THR A 208 -6.22 -28.06 -15.19
C THR A 208 -4.76 -28.38 -14.87
N SER A 209 -4.46 -29.63 -14.59
CA SER A 209 -3.17 -30.06 -14.11
C SER A 209 -2.80 -31.43 -14.68
N LEU A 210 -1.65 -31.54 -15.32
CA LEU A 210 -1.06 -32.81 -15.69
C LEU A 210 -0.04 -33.21 -14.63
N HIS A 211 -0.41 -34.15 -13.77
CA HIS A 211 0.36 -34.51 -12.56
C HIS A 211 1.02 -35.89 -12.74
N ALA A 212 2.35 -35.90 -12.73
CA ALA A 212 3.16 -37.13 -12.85
C ALA A 212 3.63 -37.62 -11.48
N LEU A 213 3.51 -38.91 -11.20
CA LEU A 213 3.98 -39.57 -9.98
C LEU A 213 5.27 -40.37 -10.21
N ASP A 214 6.00 -40.66 -9.12
CA ASP A 214 7.25 -41.44 -9.17
C ASP A 214 7.08 -42.87 -9.64
N ASP A 215 5.88 -43.45 -9.57
CA ASP A 215 5.56 -44.77 -10.11
C ASP A 215 5.38 -44.79 -11.66
N GLY A 216 5.53 -43.62 -12.29
CA GLY A 216 5.35 -43.43 -13.74
C GLY A 216 3.91 -43.22 -14.17
N THR A 217 2.95 -43.16 -13.25
CA THR A 217 1.58 -42.81 -13.57
C THR A 217 1.42 -41.30 -13.77
N THR A 218 0.49 -40.91 -14.64
CA THR A 218 0.15 -39.51 -14.91
C THR A 218 -1.35 -39.33 -14.75
N HIS A 219 -1.75 -38.33 -14.04
CA HIS A 219 -3.13 -37.97 -13.78
C HIS A 219 -3.48 -36.64 -14.44
N ASP A 220 -4.52 -36.67 -15.25
CA ASP A 220 -5.17 -35.47 -15.75
C ASP A 220 -6.19 -35.02 -14.69
N ILE A 221 -5.90 -33.93 -14.00
CA ILE A 221 -6.78 -33.33 -12.98
C ILE A 221 -7.45 -32.11 -13.58
N VAL A 222 -8.76 -32.14 -13.63
CA VAL A 222 -9.62 -31.04 -14.06
C VAL A 222 -10.61 -30.80 -12.94
N THR A 223 -10.59 -29.60 -12.37
CA THR A 223 -11.51 -29.20 -11.30
C THR A 223 -12.09 -27.83 -11.57
N ASP A 224 -13.39 -27.72 -11.27
CA ASP A 224 -14.13 -26.46 -11.24
C ASP A 224 -14.47 -26.16 -9.79
N GLU A 225 -13.90 -25.12 -9.23
CA GLU A 225 -14.13 -24.64 -7.86
C GLU A 225 -15.06 -23.44 -7.89
N ALA A 226 -16.08 -23.44 -7.04
CA ALA A 226 -16.99 -22.33 -6.83
C ALA A 226 -17.04 -21.96 -5.35
N GLN A 227 -16.55 -20.79 -5.00
CA GLN A 227 -16.56 -20.28 -3.64
C GLN A 227 -17.57 -19.15 -3.48
N ARG A 228 -18.40 -19.26 -2.43
CA ARG A 228 -19.29 -18.20 -1.96
C ARG A 228 -18.94 -17.83 -0.55
N SER A 229 -18.72 -16.52 -0.29
CA SER A 229 -18.53 -16.04 1.07
C SER A 229 -19.54 -14.96 1.44
N ARG A 230 -19.76 -14.84 2.76
CA ARG A 230 -20.51 -13.77 3.39
C ARG A 230 -19.63 -13.12 4.43
N ASP A 231 -19.40 -11.83 4.26
CA ASP A 231 -18.52 -11.04 5.08
C ASP A 231 -19.27 -9.97 5.86
N HIS A 232 -18.87 -9.76 7.11
CA HIS A 232 -19.19 -8.58 7.91
C HIS A 232 -17.91 -8.07 8.53
N LYS A 233 -17.57 -6.82 8.22
CA LYS A 233 -16.33 -6.18 8.67
C LYS A 233 -16.70 -4.87 9.35
N HIS A 234 -16.32 -4.73 10.62
CA HIS A 234 -16.45 -3.51 11.39
C HIS A 234 -15.06 -2.98 11.70
N LEU A 235 -14.85 -1.71 11.48
CA LEU A 235 -13.65 -1.01 11.88
C LEU A 235 -14.05 0.31 12.54
N TRP A 236 -13.41 0.62 13.66
CA TRP A 236 -13.57 1.92 14.34
C TRP A 236 -12.23 2.46 14.80
N ARG A 237 -12.09 3.76 14.73
CA ARG A 237 -10.94 4.48 15.23
C ARG A 237 -11.39 5.69 16.02
N MET A 238 -10.77 5.88 17.17
CA MET A 238 -10.90 7.08 17.98
C MET A 238 -9.53 7.71 18.19
N GLY A 239 -9.43 9.02 18.02
CA GLY A 239 -8.22 9.80 18.25
C GLY A 239 -8.51 10.96 19.20
N LEU A 240 -7.56 11.25 20.06
CA LEU A 240 -7.52 12.42 20.92
C LEU A 240 -6.15 13.04 20.80
N ASP A 241 -6.08 14.28 20.35
CA ASP A 241 -4.86 15.06 20.25
C ASP A 241 -4.98 16.33 21.10
N TYR A 242 -4.02 16.56 21.98
CA TYR A 242 -3.95 17.77 22.80
C TYR A 242 -2.62 18.49 22.57
N ALA A 243 -2.68 19.68 21.98
CA ALA A 243 -1.52 20.53 21.71
C ALA A 243 -1.32 21.54 22.81
N PHE A 244 -0.43 21.26 23.78
CA PHE A 244 -0.05 22.26 24.82
C PHE A 244 0.58 23.50 24.18
N THR A 245 1.49 23.28 23.22
CA THR A 245 2.11 24.28 22.33
C THR A 245 2.36 23.62 20.97
N GLU A 246 2.88 24.36 19.98
CA GLU A 246 3.22 23.81 18.65
C GLU A 246 4.15 22.59 18.71
N ASN A 247 5.11 22.60 19.66
CA ASN A 247 6.11 21.53 19.84
C ASN A 247 5.88 20.69 21.10
N HIS A 248 4.70 20.77 21.72
CA HIS A 248 4.34 20.01 22.91
C HIS A 248 2.96 19.41 22.73
N ARG A 249 2.88 18.12 22.41
CA ARG A 249 1.65 17.45 22.03
C ARG A 249 1.52 16.08 22.69
N LEU A 250 0.32 15.74 23.10
CA LEU A 250 -0.07 14.41 23.55
C LEU A 250 -1.15 13.87 22.61
N SER A 251 -0.93 12.68 22.07
CA SER A 251 -1.89 11.98 21.21
C SER A 251 -2.20 10.62 21.80
N LEU A 252 -3.47 10.26 21.83
CA LEU A 252 -3.95 8.92 22.16
C LEU A 252 -4.83 8.44 21.02
N SER A 253 -4.58 7.24 20.49
CA SER A 253 -5.46 6.65 19.52
C SER A 253 -5.81 5.21 19.89
N TYR A 254 -7.03 4.83 19.54
CA TYR A 254 -7.53 3.48 19.65
C TYR A 254 -8.14 3.05 18.30
N THR A 255 -7.69 1.94 17.77
CA THR A 255 -8.25 1.31 16.57
C THR A 255 -8.73 -0.08 16.94
N GLY A 256 -9.96 -0.42 16.55
CA GLY A 256 -10.51 -1.74 16.74
C GLY A 256 -11.13 -2.27 15.45
N SER A 257 -11.03 -3.59 15.23
CA SER A 257 -11.74 -4.26 14.14
C SER A 257 -12.35 -5.56 14.62
N TYR A 258 -13.51 -5.89 14.03
CA TYR A 258 -14.19 -7.16 14.21
C TYR A 258 -14.70 -7.62 12.85
N ASN A 259 -14.17 -8.73 12.35
CA ASN A 259 -14.53 -9.27 11.05
C ASN A 259 -15.03 -10.70 11.23
N THR A 260 -16.10 -11.05 10.53
CA THR A 260 -16.61 -12.42 10.41
C THR A 260 -16.73 -12.79 8.95
N GLU A 261 -16.24 -13.97 8.63
CA GLU A 261 -16.33 -14.55 7.31
C GLU A 261 -16.93 -15.95 7.39
N HIS A 262 -17.88 -16.23 6.53
CA HIS A 262 -18.45 -17.55 6.31
C HIS A 262 -18.31 -17.86 4.82
N ALA A 263 -17.43 -18.78 4.48
CA ALA A 263 -17.23 -19.21 3.10
C ALA A 263 -17.66 -20.68 2.92
N ARG A 264 -18.15 -20.99 1.73
CA ARG A 264 -18.40 -22.33 1.25
C ARG A 264 -17.79 -22.47 -0.13
N GLU A 265 -17.04 -23.52 -0.31
CA GLU A 265 -16.39 -23.94 -1.53
C GLU A 265 -16.97 -25.29 -1.95
N ASP A 266 -17.46 -25.36 -3.16
CA ASP A 266 -17.92 -26.60 -3.81
C ASP A 266 -16.96 -26.87 -4.97
N VAL A 267 -16.38 -28.08 -5.04
CA VAL A 267 -15.43 -28.51 -6.09
C VAL A 267 -16.07 -29.65 -6.87
N THR A 268 -15.97 -29.59 -8.18
CA THR A 268 -16.45 -30.63 -9.12
C THR A 268 -15.35 -31.01 -10.12
N GLY A 269 -15.49 -32.16 -10.77
CA GLY A 269 -14.50 -32.68 -11.72
C GLY A 269 -13.84 -33.98 -11.24
N ASN A 270 -12.52 -34.11 -11.45
CA ASN A 270 -11.76 -35.28 -10.96
C ASN A 270 -11.62 -35.32 -9.42
N VAL A 271 -11.80 -34.18 -8.77
CA VAL A 271 -11.96 -34.03 -7.33
C VAL A 271 -13.38 -33.52 -7.09
N THR A 272 -14.09 -34.12 -6.13
CA THR A 272 -15.39 -33.61 -5.70
C THR A 272 -15.34 -33.30 -4.22
N ALA A 273 -15.71 -32.08 -3.84
CA ALA A 273 -15.62 -31.68 -2.44
C ALA A 273 -16.67 -30.63 -2.04
N ALA A 274 -17.00 -30.65 -0.75
CA ALA A 274 -17.66 -29.55 -0.07
C ALA A 274 -16.80 -29.12 1.11
N ASN A 275 -16.45 -27.84 1.13
CA ASN A 275 -15.59 -27.23 2.12
C ASN A 275 -16.29 -26.02 2.72
N ALA A 276 -16.29 -25.88 4.02
CA ALA A 276 -16.91 -24.76 4.72
C ALA A 276 -15.91 -24.14 5.69
N TYR A 277 -15.73 -22.81 5.58
CA TYR A 277 -14.85 -22.03 6.45
C TYR A 277 -15.66 -21.06 7.31
N ARG A 278 -15.22 -20.89 8.53
CA ARG A 278 -15.70 -19.81 9.41
C ARG A 278 -14.53 -19.18 10.11
N THR A 279 -14.37 -17.89 9.91
CA THR A 279 -13.27 -17.13 10.54
C THR A 279 -13.84 -15.93 11.27
N LYS A 280 -13.31 -15.66 12.46
CA LYS A 280 -13.58 -14.45 13.23
C LYS A 280 -12.24 -13.80 13.53
N LYS A 281 -12.08 -12.51 13.15
CA LYS A 281 -10.85 -11.74 13.41
C LYS A 281 -11.19 -10.58 14.32
N LYS A 282 -10.44 -10.44 15.40
CA LYS A 282 -10.54 -9.30 16.33
C LYS A 282 -9.17 -8.67 16.45
N MET A 283 -9.13 -7.35 16.39
CA MET A 283 -7.93 -6.58 16.63
C MET A 283 -8.27 -5.39 17.52
N HIS A 284 -7.39 -5.11 18.47
CA HIS A 284 -7.40 -3.91 19.28
C HIS A 284 -6.00 -3.33 19.29
N ASP A 285 -5.88 -2.06 18.96
CA ASP A 285 -4.62 -1.33 18.95
C ASP A 285 -4.79 -0.02 19.71
N VAL A 286 -3.92 0.22 20.69
CA VAL A 286 -3.89 1.44 21.50
C VAL A 286 -2.50 2.04 21.36
N MET A 287 -2.42 3.30 20.93
CA MET A 287 -1.17 4.03 20.78
C MET A 287 -1.21 5.33 21.57
N LEU A 288 -0.21 5.53 22.40
CA LEU A 288 0.08 6.78 23.10
C LEU A 288 1.35 7.40 22.52
N ASP A 289 1.28 8.66 22.17
CA ASP A 289 2.41 9.41 21.63
C ASP A 289 2.53 10.75 22.36
N TYR A 290 3.72 11.06 22.86
CA TYR A 290 3.99 12.27 23.61
C TYR A 290 5.23 12.98 23.08
N GLN A 291 5.03 14.12 22.47
CA GLN A 291 6.08 14.99 21.95
C GLN A 291 6.34 16.12 22.96
N LEU A 292 7.59 16.24 23.37
CA LEU A 292 8.07 17.27 24.30
C LEU A 292 8.72 18.45 23.56
N PRO A 293 8.70 19.67 24.15
CA PRO A 293 9.33 20.86 23.55
C PRO A 293 10.85 20.72 23.34
N THR A 294 11.47 19.79 24.04
CA THR A 294 12.91 19.47 23.94
C THR A 294 13.28 18.71 22.67
N GLY A 295 12.30 18.36 21.82
CA GLY A 295 12.49 17.48 20.66
C GLY A 295 12.48 15.99 21.01
N THR A 296 12.09 15.65 22.26
CA THR A 296 11.94 14.25 22.69
C THR A 296 10.56 13.72 22.29
N THR A 297 10.50 12.53 21.73
CA THR A 297 9.25 11.82 21.43
C THR A 297 9.24 10.50 22.20
N LEU A 298 8.13 10.25 22.90
CA LEU A 298 7.84 8.99 23.57
C LEU A 298 6.63 8.36 22.90
N ASN A 299 6.74 7.08 22.51
CA ASN A 299 5.61 6.32 21.98
C ASN A 299 5.47 5.01 22.73
N ALA A 300 4.23 4.62 23.02
CA ALA A 300 3.88 3.31 23.56
C ALA A 300 2.67 2.77 22.79
N GLU A 301 2.76 1.56 22.29
CA GLU A 301 1.73 0.91 21.49
C GLU A 301 1.48 -0.49 22.03
N TYR A 302 0.21 -0.86 22.12
CA TYR A 302 -0.23 -2.22 22.45
C TYR A 302 -1.20 -2.72 21.40
N THR A 303 -0.88 -3.85 20.79
CA THR A 303 -1.73 -4.53 19.80
C THR A 303 -2.13 -5.92 20.33
N TYR A 304 -3.42 -6.19 20.30
CA TYR A 304 -4.03 -7.50 20.54
C TYR A 304 -4.71 -8.00 19.27
N TYR A 305 -4.40 -9.23 18.87
CA TYR A 305 -5.00 -9.90 17.72
C TYR A 305 -5.46 -11.30 18.11
N ASP A 306 -6.67 -11.70 17.69
CA ASP A 306 -7.30 -12.97 18.01
C ASP A 306 -8.11 -13.47 16.81
N THR A 307 -7.76 -14.65 16.29
CA THR A 307 -8.36 -15.21 15.09
C THR A 307 -8.68 -16.69 15.28
N PRO A 308 -9.83 -17.05 15.85
CA PRO A 308 -10.37 -18.41 15.74
C PRO A 308 -10.92 -18.67 14.33
N SER A 309 -10.62 -19.84 13.78
CA SER A 309 -11.07 -20.30 12.46
C SER A 309 -11.44 -21.78 12.53
N THR A 310 -12.41 -22.19 11.71
CA THR A 310 -12.78 -23.59 11.53
C THR A 310 -12.88 -23.93 10.05
N GLN A 311 -12.47 -25.13 9.69
CA GLN A 311 -12.67 -25.71 8.35
C GLN A 311 -13.37 -27.05 8.49
N GLN A 312 -14.36 -27.31 7.66
CA GLN A 312 -15.05 -28.59 7.54
C GLN A 312 -14.89 -29.08 6.11
N LEU A 313 -14.16 -30.15 5.89
CA LEU A 313 -13.89 -30.71 4.57
C LEU A 313 -14.48 -32.10 4.43
N THR A 314 -15.23 -32.30 3.35
CA THR A 314 -15.64 -33.61 2.83
C THR A 314 -15.20 -33.66 1.39
N SER A 315 -14.33 -34.62 1.03
CA SER A 315 -13.73 -34.70 -0.29
C SER A 315 -13.52 -36.12 -0.75
N THR A 316 -13.74 -36.35 -2.04
CA THR A 316 -13.40 -37.56 -2.80
C THR A 316 -12.32 -37.20 -3.81
N LEU A 317 -11.10 -37.67 -3.58
CA LEU A 317 -9.95 -37.54 -4.45
C LEU A 317 -9.76 -38.83 -5.26
N PRO A 318 -9.05 -38.80 -6.41
CA PRO A 318 -8.67 -40.03 -7.12
C PRO A 318 -7.90 -41.04 -6.25
N THR A 319 -7.25 -40.58 -5.18
CA THR A 319 -6.45 -41.39 -4.25
C THR A 319 -7.23 -41.85 -3.01
N GLY A 320 -8.46 -41.38 -2.77
CA GLY A 320 -9.26 -41.77 -1.62
C GLY A 320 -10.11 -40.65 -1.03
N GLU A 321 -10.72 -40.94 0.11
CA GLU A 321 -11.62 -40.05 0.82
C GLU A 321 -10.87 -39.24 1.88
N LEU A 322 -11.30 -37.98 2.09
CA LEU A 322 -10.77 -37.07 3.10
C LEU A 322 -11.93 -36.35 3.81
N HIS A 323 -12.14 -36.66 5.09
CA HIS A 323 -13.24 -36.13 5.92
C HIS A 323 -12.71 -35.68 7.27
N PHE A 324 -12.70 -34.37 7.51
CA PHE A 324 -12.25 -33.84 8.81
C PHE A 324 -12.83 -32.45 9.10
N ASP A 325 -12.86 -32.14 10.39
CA ASP A 325 -13.02 -30.80 10.91
C ASP A 325 -11.68 -30.30 11.44
N THR A 326 -11.36 -29.04 11.16
CA THR A 326 -10.17 -28.37 11.70
C THR A 326 -10.59 -27.21 12.57
N ASP A 327 -10.02 -27.13 13.77
CA ASP A 327 -10.06 -25.97 14.64
C ASP A 327 -8.70 -25.29 14.64
N GLU A 328 -8.67 -24.01 14.35
CA GLU A 328 -7.47 -23.17 14.29
C GLU A 328 -7.64 -21.94 15.16
N HIS A 329 -6.54 -21.52 15.79
CA HIS A 329 -6.56 -20.31 16.59
C HIS A 329 -5.17 -19.66 16.60
N GLN A 330 -5.12 -18.37 16.29
CA GLN A 330 -3.95 -17.55 16.49
C GLN A 330 -4.26 -16.38 17.43
N ARG A 331 -3.41 -16.16 18.42
CA ARG A 331 -3.48 -15.03 19.33
C ARG A 331 -2.13 -14.35 19.44
N ILE A 332 -2.10 -13.05 19.18
CA ILE A 332 -0.89 -12.23 19.24
C ILE A 332 -1.10 -11.10 20.24
N ASN A 333 -0.13 -10.92 21.13
CA ASN A 333 -0.01 -9.76 22.01
C ASN A 333 1.32 -9.09 21.71
N ARG A 334 1.29 -7.79 21.43
CA ARG A 334 2.48 -7.02 21.10
C ARG A 334 2.53 -5.72 21.88
N TRP A 335 3.70 -5.45 22.45
CA TRP A 335 4.06 -4.17 23.04
C TRP A 335 5.19 -3.55 22.23
N LYS A 336 5.11 -2.25 21.98
CA LYS A 336 6.16 -1.47 21.35
C LYS A 336 6.37 -0.19 22.15
N PHE A 337 7.63 0.16 22.42
CA PHE A 337 8.05 1.38 23.07
C PHE A 337 9.10 2.06 22.21
N HIS A 338 8.99 3.37 22.03
CA HIS A 338 9.96 4.17 21.32
C HIS A 338 10.30 5.43 22.12
N LEU A 339 11.59 5.73 22.15
CA LEU A 339 12.15 6.97 22.66
C LEU A 339 13.03 7.59 21.58
N GLY A 340 12.63 8.71 21.04
CA GLY A 340 13.35 9.48 20.04
C GLY A 340 13.77 10.85 20.55
N GLN A 341 14.86 11.38 20.00
CA GLN A 341 15.35 12.73 20.27
C GLN A 341 15.77 13.40 18.99
N GLU A 342 15.34 14.63 18.79
CA GLU A 342 15.74 15.49 17.67
C GLU A 342 16.39 16.76 18.16
N HIS A 343 17.48 17.18 17.50
CA HIS A 343 18.19 18.42 17.78
C HIS A 343 18.43 19.20 16.50
N SER A 344 18.20 20.50 16.55
CA SER A 344 18.67 21.43 15.54
C SER A 344 20.04 21.98 15.96
N LEU A 345 21.06 21.70 15.17
CA LEU A 345 22.43 22.12 15.44
C LEU A 345 22.79 23.39 14.66
N ALA A 346 23.89 24.03 15.02
CA ALA A 346 24.42 25.16 14.30
C ALA A 346 24.75 24.79 12.82
N GLY A 347 24.63 25.77 11.91
CA GLY A 347 24.90 25.56 10.49
C GLY A 347 23.81 24.81 9.72
N GLY A 348 22.59 24.67 10.29
CA GLY A 348 21.45 24.03 9.63
C GLY A 348 21.51 22.51 9.62
N TRP A 349 22.33 21.91 10.50
CA TRP A 349 22.33 20.47 10.72
C TRP A 349 21.24 20.04 11.68
N GLY A 350 20.54 18.96 11.32
CA GLY A 350 19.67 18.23 12.23
C GLY A 350 20.33 16.93 12.66
N LEU A 351 20.16 16.55 13.92
CA LEU A 351 20.58 15.29 14.48
C LEU A 351 19.36 14.62 15.10
N ASN A 352 19.12 13.35 14.76
CA ASN A 352 18.08 12.53 15.38
C ASN A 352 18.67 11.20 15.81
N TYR A 353 18.20 10.67 16.95
CA TYR A 353 18.59 9.36 17.45
C TYR A 353 17.52 8.81 18.38
N GLY A 354 17.51 7.52 18.57
CA GLY A 354 16.54 6.90 19.45
C GLY A 354 16.70 5.40 19.60
N VAL A 355 15.82 4.84 20.41
CA VAL A 355 15.72 3.42 20.67
C VAL A 355 14.27 2.99 20.57
N ARG A 356 14.03 1.83 19.96
CA ARG A 356 12.74 1.13 19.95
C ARG A 356 12.92 -0.25 20.54
N TYR A 357 12.00 -0.64 21.40
CA TYR A 357 11.87 -2.00 21.91
C TYR A 357 10.48 -2.54 21.55
N SER A 358 10.39 -3.74 21.02
CA SER A 358 9.12 -4.43 20.86
C SER A 358 9.21 -5.86 21.37
N LEU A 359 8.14 -6.29 22.04
CA LEU A 359 7.93 -7.61 22.57
C LEU A 359 6.66 -8.17 21.94
N THR A 360 6.75 -9.33 21.29
CA THR A 360 5.59 -10.02 20.69
C THR A 360 5.49 -11.43 21.27
N ASN A 361 4.28 -11.82 21.65
CA ASN A 361 3.95 -13.19 22.03
C ASN A 361 2.87 -13.69 21.06
N ASP A 362 3.21 -14.66 20.23
CA ASP A 362 2.28 -15.41 19.37
C ASP A 362 2.03 -16.79 19.98
N HIS A 363 0.76 -17.15 20.03
CA HIS A 363 0.30 -18.47 20.44
C HIS A 363 -0.72 -18.96 19.40
N SER A 364 -0.34 -20.01 18.69
CA SER A 364 -1.13 -20.56 17.58
C SER A 364 -1.26 -22.07 17.71
N TRP A 365 -2.40 -22.61 17.33
CA TRP A 365 -2.63 -24.03 17.27
C TRP A 365 -3.59 -24.40 16.16
N GLN A 366 -3.48 -25.64 15.67
CA GLN A 366 -4.38 -26.28 14.73
C GLN A 366 -4.61 -27.71 15.18
N ALA A 367 -5.87 -28.12 15.29
CA ALA A 367 -6.27 -29.46 15.66
C ALA A 367 -7.21 -30.07 14.61
N PHE A 368 -7.01 -31.34 14.30
CA PHE A 368 -7.80 -32.09 13.32
C PHE A 368 -8.65 -33.14 14.00
N THR A 369 -9.93 -33.21 13.64
CA THR A 369 -10.85 -34.24 14.07
C THR A 369 -11.38 -34.97 12.84
N SER A 370 -11.09 -36.27 12.74
CA SER A 370 -11.63 -37.13 11.66
C SER A 370 -13.13 -37.28 11.80
N THR A 371 -13.88 -37.00 10.72
CA THR A 371 -15.34 -37.06 10.71
C THR A 371 -15.91 -38.21 9.87
N GLY A 372 -15.03 -39.05 9.30
CA GLY A 372 -15.38 -40.20 8.46
C GLY A 372 -14.21 -41.15 8.25
N ASP A 373 -14.38 -42.10 7.35
CA ASP A 373 -13.32 -43.04 6.96
C ASP A 373 -12.33 -42.31 6.04
N ASN A 374 -11.19 -41.89 6.61
CA ASN A 374 -10.13 -41.25 5.84
C ASN A 374 -9.19 -42.34 5.27
N THR A 375 -9.10 -42.39 3.95
CA THR A 375 -8.13 -43.23 3.24
C THR A 375 -6.93 -42.42 2.75
N ALA A 376 -7.08 -41.10 2.68
CA ALA A 376 -5.98 -40.15 2.46
C ALA A 376 -5.36 -39.69 3.79
N ALA A 377 -4.04 -39.44 3.81
CA ALA A 377 -3.34 -38.96 4.99
C ALA A 377 -3.73 -37.50 5.27
N HIS A 378 -4.06 -37.21 6.52
CA HIS A 378 -4.22 -35.84 7.03
C HIS A 378 -3.05 -35.46 7.97
N PRO A 379 -2.72 -34.16 8.13
CA PRO A 379 -1.66 -33.75 9.03
C PRO A 379 -2.00 -33.98 10.50
N ALA A 380 -0.97 -34.01 11.32
CA ALA A 380 -1.10 -34.05 12.78
C ALA A 380 -1.43 -32.66 13.33
N ASP A 381 -1.98 -32.64 14.55
CA ASP A 381 -2.17 -31.41 15.32
C ASP A 381 -0.86 -30.63 15.44
N SER A 382 -0.97 -29.32 15.36
CA SER A 382 0.16 -28.41 15.46
C SER A 382 -0.06 -27.37 16.57
N TYR A 383 0.97 -27.16 17.38
CA TYR A 383 1.01 -26.15 18.44
C TYR A 383 2.29 -25.33 18.30
N SER A 384 2.17 -24.02 18.29
CA SER A 384 3.30 -23.12 18.19
C SER A 384 3.19 -22.00 19.21
N ARG A 385 4.31 -21.68 19.84
CA ARG A 385 4.47 -20.49 20.65
C ARG A 385 5.74 -19.77 20.24
N GLN A 386 5.60 -18.54 19.79
CA GLN A 386 6.72 -17.71 19.39
C GLN A 386 6.76 -16.45 20.26
N ASN A 387 7.90 -16.25 20.91
CA ASN A 387 8.20 -15.02 21.63
C ASN A 387 9.28 -14.29 20.85
N GLU A 388 9.05 -13.02 20.57
CA GLU A 388 9.96 -12.19 19.79
C GLU A 388 10.29 -10.92 20.56
N ASP A 389 11.58 -10.64 20.69
CA ASP A 389 12.13 -9.43 21.26
C ASP A 389 12.98 -8.71 20.21
N ILE A 390 12.67 -7.44 19.96
CA ILE A 390 13.42 -6.63 19.01
C ILE A 390 13.88 -5.35 19.70
N VAL A 391 15.18 -5.12 19.71
CA VAL A 391 15.79 -3.85 20.11
C VAL A 391 16.36 -3.18 18.86
N ASN A 392 15.94 -1.96 18.58
CA ASN A 392 16.43 -1.17 17.46
C ASN A 392 16.99 0.16 17.99
N ILE A 393 18.22 0.48 17.65
CA ILE A 393 18.89 1.74 18.00
C ILE A 393 19.21 2.43 16.68
N TYR A 394 18.90 3.72 16.57
CA TYR A 394 19.18 4.48 15.36
C TYR A 394 19.82 5.83 15.66
N ALA A 395 20.56 6.33 14.67
CA ALA A 395 21.03 7.69 14.61
C ALA A 395 20.95 8.19 13.16
N GLY A 396 20.59 9.45 12.99
CA GLY A 396 20.46 10.07 11.68
C GLY A 396 20.81 11.55 11.73
N THR A 397 21.16 12.07 10.56
CA THR A 397 21.47 13.49 10.38
C THR A 397 20.92 13.99 9.06
N ASN A 398 20.54 15.24 9.02
CA ASN A 398 20.13 15.94 7.81
C ASN A 398 20.71 17.35 7.78
N SER A 399 20.95 17.87 6.59
CA SER A 399 21.46 19.23 6.40
C SER A 399 21.17 19.77 5.00
N LYS A 400 21.10 21.10 4.93
CA LYS A 400 21.13 21.83 3.65
C LYS A 400 22.54 22.36 3.40
N ILE A 401 23.18 21.83 2.38
CA ILE A 401 24.54 22.21 1.96
C ILE A 401 24.43 23.29 0.88
N GLY A 402 24.60 24.54 1.29
CA GLY A 402 24.35 25.70 0.43
C GLY A 402 22.87 25.85 0.09
N LYS A 403 22.55 26.31 -1.15
CA LYS A 403 21.16 26.59 -1.59
C LYS A 403 20.58 25.47 -2.47
N LYS A 404 21.36 24.45 -2.82
CA LYS A 404 21.00 23.51 -3.89
C LYS A 404 21.07 22.04 -3.50
N LEU A 405 21.60 21.73 -2.34
CA LEU A 405 21.83 20.35 -1.94
C LEU A 405 21.22 20.08 -0.57
N ASP A 406 20.28 19.16 -0.51
CA ASP A 406 19.72 18.61 0.72
C ASP A 406 20.24 17.20 0.91
N PHE A 407 20.68 16.88 2.10
CA PHE A 407 21.27 15.60 2.48
C PHE A 407 20.57 15.06 3.71
N GLU A 408 20.27 13.76 3.70
CA GLU A 408 19.75 13.04 4.85
C GLU A 408 20.35 11.63 4.87
N ALA A 409 20.88 11.22 6.02
CA ALA A 409 21.39 9.88 6.22
C ALA A 409 21.03 9.36 7.60
N SER A 410 20.78 8.08 7.72
CA SER A 410 20.60 7.42 9.00
C SER A 410 21.14 5.99 9.00
N LEU A 411 21.50 5.53 10.18
CA LEU A 411 21.94 4.17 10.45
C LEU A 411 21.10 3.60 11.59
N ALA A 412 20.50 2.43 11.38
CA ALA A 412 19.84 1.69 12.43
C ALA A 412 20.54 0.36 12.66
N ALA A 413 20.75 -0.01 13.92
CA ALA A 413 21.22 -1.31 14.34
C ALA A 413 20.10 -2.02 15.11
N GLU A 414 19.80 -3.25 14.73
CA GLU A 414 18.70 -4.02 15.29
C GLU A 414 19.17 -5.38 15.78
N TYR A 415 18.90 -5.68 17.01
CA TYR A 415 18.98 -7.01 17.54
C TYR A 415 17.62 -7.68 17.47
N TYR A 416 17.53 -8.76 16.70
CA TYR A 416 16.34 -9.58 16.56
C TYR A 416 16.53 -10.90 17.31
N HIS A 417 15.64 -11.20 18.23
CA HIS A 417 15.62 -12.40 19.03
C HIS A 417 14.25 -13.09 18.94
N SER A 418 14.24 -14.34 18.52
CA SER A 418 13.07 -15.22 18.49
C SER A 418 13.53 -16.68 18.65
N PRO A 419 12.64 -17.65 18.77
CA PRO A 419 13.03 -19.07 18.78
C PRO A 419 13.82 -19.51 17.54
N ALA A 420 13.60 -18.85 16.39
CA ALA A 420 14.25 -19.20 15.12
C ALA A 420 15.56 -18.43 14.86
N TRP A 421 15.68 -17.19 15.35
CA TRP A 421 16.82 -16.32 15.02
C TRP A 421 17.32 -15.49 16.20
N HIS A 422 18.66 -15.34 16.29
CA HIS A 422 19.36 -14.49 17.24
C HIS A 422 20.44 -13.71 16.49
N GLN A 423 20.14 -12.51 16.00
CA GLN A 423 21.08 -11.80 15.14
C GLN A 423 21.02 -10.28 15.24
N TRP A 424 22.17 -9.65 15.03
CA TRP A 424 22.28 -8.23 14.77
C TRP A 424 22.18 -7.95 13.27
N ASN A 425 21.45 -6.91 12.93
CA ASN A 425 21.33 -6.39 11.56
C ASN A 425 21.60 -4.90 11.57
N VAL A 426 22.17 -4.37 10.48
CA VAL A 426 22.47 -2.96 10.32
C VAL A 426 21.84 -2.45 9.05
N TYR A 427 21.19 -1.30 9.14
CA TYR A 427 20.37 -0.74 8.07
C TYR A 427 20.78 0.72 7.77
N PRO A 428 21.72 0.93 6.84
CA PRO A 428 22.02 2.26 6.35
C PRO A 428 20.91 2.78 5.42
N THR A 429 20.60 4.06 5.54
CA THR A 429 19.74 4.80 4.61
C THR A 429 20.41 6.11 4.23
N PHE A 430 20.17 6.55 3.00
CA PHE A 430 20.76 7.75 2.47
C PHE A 430 19.85 8.38 1.42
N SER A 431 19.70 9.69 1.48
CA SER A 431 19.00 10.50 0.48
C SER A 431 19.80 11.77 0.19
N LEU A 432 20.03 12.04 -1.09
CA LEU A 432 20.70 13.24 -1.57
C LEU A 432 19.81 13.91 -2.61
N THR A 433 19.34 15.11 -2.32
CA THR A 433 18.51 15.91 -3.22
C THR A 433 19.28 17.09 -3.75
N TYR A 434 19.44 17.15 -5.07
CA TYR A 434 20.10 18.24 -5.78
C TYR A 434 19.10 19.08 -6.57
N ILE A 435 19.05 20.38 -6.29
CA ILE A 435 18.14 21.36 -6.88
C ILE A 435 18.96 22.39 -7.68
N PRO A 436 19.40 22.05 -8.91
CA PRO A 436 20.18 22.98 -9.74
C PRO A 436 19.41 24.26 -10.07
N SER A 437 18.09 24.16 -10.26
CA SER A 437 17.18 25.28 -10.51
C SER A 437 15.78 24.95 -9.98
N SER A 438 14.90 25.94 -9.92
CA SER A 438 13.49 25.75 -9.51
C SER A 438 12.71 24.77 -10.42
N SER A 439 13.20 24.49 -11.62
CA SER A 439 12.54 23.57 -12.56
C SER A 439 13.10 22.15 -12.55
N HIS A 440 14.21 21.90 -11.88
CA HIS A 440 14.93 20.63 -11.92
C HIS A 440 15.26 20.16 -10.51
N VAL A 441 14.80 18.97 -10.16
CA VAL A 441 15.17 18.31 -8.90
C VAL A 441 15.62 16.90 -9.22
N LEU A 442 16.79 16.52 -8.72
CA LEU A 442 17.31 15.16 -8.76
C LEU A 442 17.44 14.65 -7.32
N GLN A 443 17.04 13.42 -7.08
CA GLN A 443 17.14 12.79 -5.77
C GLN A 443 17.72 11.40 -5.94
N LEU A 444 18.83 11.12 -5.26
CA LEU A 444 19.43 9.80 -5.16
C LEU A 444 19.13 9.22 -3.78
N ASN A 445 18.56 8.03 -3.74
CA ASN A 445 18.15 7.33 -2.54
C ASN A 445 18.80 5.97 -2.48
N PHE A 446 19.18 5.57 -1.27
CA PHE A 446 19.60 4.20 -0.94
C PHE A 446 18.97 3.77 0.37
N SER A 447 18.46 2.55 0.41
CA SER A 447 17.97 1.92 1.64
C SER A 447 18.31 0.44 1.67
N SER A 448 18.44 -0.09 2.87
CA SER A 448 18.49 -1.51 3.13
C SER A 448 17.47 -1.88 4.21
N ASP A 449 16.90 -3.06 4.08
CA ASP A 449 15.99 -3.63 5.06
C ASP A 449 16.12 -5.15 5.12
N LYS A 450 15.57 -5.75 6.17
CA LYS A 450 15.42 -7.19 6.29
C LYS A 450 13.97 -7.53 6.54
N LYS A 451 13.43 -8.43 5.73
CA LYS A 451 12.07 -8.95 5.87
C LYS A 451 12.12 -10.30 6.56
N PHE A 452 11.51 -10.38 7.74
CA PHE A 452 11.31 -11.64 8.45
C PHE A 452 10.02 -12.30 7.94
N PRO A 453 10.01 -13.67 7.84
CA PRO A 453 8.77 -14.37 7.51
C PRO A 453 7.69 -14.16 8.58
N ASP A 454 6.43 -14.16 8.15
CA ASP A 454 5.28 -14.06 9.05
C ASP A 454 5.20 -15.30 9.95
N TYR A 455 4.64 -15.16 11.17
CA TYR A 455 4.60 -16.24 12.17
C TYR A 455 3.94 -17.52 11.62
N TRP A 456 2.84 -17.39 10.88
CA TRP A 456 2.14 -18.53 10.32
C TRP A 456 2.97 -19.27 9.26
N THR A 457 3.83 -18.59 8.50
CA THR A 457 4.69 -19.24 7.49
C THR A 457 5.78 -20.13 8.09
N LEU A 458 6.12 -19.88 9.36
CA LEU A 458 7.13 -20.64 10.11
C LEU A 458 6.54 -21.83 10.88
N GLN A 459 5.22 -21.97 10.89
CA GLN A 459 4.54 -23.04 11.64
C GLN A 459 4.35 -24.28 10.77
N SER A 460 4.14 -25.41 11.41
CA SER A 460 3.89 -26.68 10.73
C SER A 460 2.39 -26.95 10.63
N PHE A 461 1.64 -26.03 10.03
CA PHE A 461 0.21 -26.28 9.77
C PHE A 461 -0.07 -26.46 8.28
N THR A 462 -1.25 -27.01 7.98
CA THR A 462 -1.73 -27.23 6.61
C THR A 462 -3.14 -26.73 6.46
N VAL A 463 -3.38 -25.96 5.39
CA VAL A 463 -4.73 -25.56 4.96
C VAL A 463 -4.99 -26.22 3.61
N TYR A 464 -6.18 -26.77 3.44
CA TYR A 464 -6.60 -27.45 2.21
C TYR A 464 -7.51 -26.55 1.38
N SER A 465 -7.29 -26.53 0.07
CA SER A 465 -8.17 -25.93 -0.93
C SER A 465 -8.32 -26.87 -2.13
N ASN A 466 -9.16 -26.55 -3.08
CA ASN A 466 -9.46 -27.39 -4.23
C ASN A 466 -9.76 -28.85 -3.80
N GLY A 467 -10.62 -28.99 -2.77
CA GLY A 467 -10.99 -30.29 -2.24
C GLY A 467 -9.86 -31.12 -1.63
N GLY A 468 -8.75 -30.52 -1.24
CA GLY A 468 -7.60 -31.19 -0.67
C GLY A 468 -6.57 -31.65 -1.71
N TYR A 469 -6.79 -31.42 -3.01
CA TYR A 469 -5.78 -31.57 -4.03
C TYR A 469 -4.68 -30.50 -3.87
N ASN A 470 -5.05 -29.29 -3.44
CA ASN A 470 -4.12 -28.22 -3.10
C ASN A 470 -3.94 -28.12 -1.58
N GLU A 471 -2.70 -28.08 -1.11
CA GLU A 471 -2.36 -27.88 0.30
C GLU A 471 -1.39 -26.70 0.46
N VAL A 472 -1.70 -25.80 1.37
CA VAL A 472 -0.80 -24.71 1.79
C VAL A 472 -0.13 -25.11 3.07
N VAL A 473 1.19 -25.18 3.07
CA VAL A 473 1.98 -25.63 4.24
C VAL A 473 2.97 -24.57 4.67
N GLY A 474 3.22 -24.51 5.99
CA GLY A 474 4.26 -23.67 6.53
C GLY A 474 5.68 -24.22 6.26
N ASN A 475 6.69 -23.38 6.50
CA ASN A 475 8.11 -23.74 6.34
C ASN A 475 8.96 -23.22 7.51
N PRO A 476 9.17 -24.01 8.58
CA PRO A 476 10.02 -23.62 9.70
C PRO A 476 11.48 -23.33 9.31
N GLY A 477 11.93 -23.79 8.15
CA GLY A 477 13.29 -23.59 7.64
C GLY A 477 13.49 -22.28 6.85
N LEU A 478 12.47 -21.41 6.72
CA LEU A 478 12.60 -20.14 6.04
C LEU A 478 13.63 -19.23 6.70
N LYS A 479 14.39 -18.53 5.85
CA LYS A 479 15.34 -17.50 6.27
C LYS A 479 14.78 -16.11 5.98
N PRO A 480 15.09 -15.10 6.80
CA PRO A 480 14.78 -13.71 6.50
C PRO A 480 15.51 -13.22 5.25
N SER A 481 14.83 -12.49 4.37
CA SER A 481 15.42 -11.90 3.18
C SER A 481 16.05 -10.54 3.47
N SER A 482 17.17 -10.24 2.81
CA SER A 482 17.85 -8.93 2.89
C SER A 482 17.65 -8.15 1.60
N ASN A 483 17.12 -6.94 1.71
CA ASN A 483 16.80 -6.09 0.57
C ASN A 483 17.74 -4.88 0.49
N TYR A 484 18.20 -4.57 -0.70
CA TYR A 484 19.02 -3.41 -1.01
C TYR A 484 18.40 -2.65 -2.18
N ARG A 485 18.11 -1.36 -1.98
CA ARG A 485 17.42 -0.54 -2.99
C ARG A 485 18.19 0.73 -3.27
N THR A 486 18.36 1.03 -4.53
CA THR A 486 18.91 2.30 -5.02
C THR A 486 17.91 2.92 -5.98
N GLN A 487 17.62 4.20 -5.84
CA GLN A 487 16.65 4.89 -6.69
C GLN A 487 17.15 6.27 -7.06
N LEU A 488 16.98 6.63 -8.32
CA LEU A 488 17.21 7.98 -8.85
C LEU A 488 15.86 8.56 -9.29
N VAL A 489 15.46 9.64 -8.65
CA VAL A 489 14.20 10.34 -8.94
C VAL A 489 14.56 11.67 -9.60
N TYR A 490 13.94 11.97 -10.74
CA TYR A 490 14.05 13.26 -11.42
C TYR A 490 12.68 13.88 -11.56
N VAL A 491 12.50 15.08 -11.01
CA VAL A 491 11.29 15.88 -11.15
C VAL A 491 11.58 17.12 -11.97
N LEU A 492 10.86 17.25 -13.08
CA LEU A 492 10.97 18.37 -14.02
C LEU A 492 9.76 19.29 -13.90
N ARG A 493 10.02 20.61 -13.70
CA ARG A 493 8.98 21.65 -13.61
C ARG A 493 7.88 21.38 -12.58
N HIS A 494 8.22 20.68 -11.49
CA HIS A 494 7.25 20.23 -10.47
C HIS A 494 6.03 19.47 -11.03
N LYS A 495 6.21 18.81 -12.18
CA LYS A 495 5.12 18.21 -12.94
C LYS A 495 5.46 16.83 -13.50
N TYR A 496 6.59 16.70 -14.18
CA TYR A 496 7.00 15.45 -14.80
C TYR A 496 7.92 14.69 -13.85
N GLN A 497 7.68 13.41 -13.69
CA GLN A 497 8.46 12.57 -12.78
C GLN A 497 9.02 11.36 -13.51
N PHE A 498 10.30 11.12 -13.31
CA PHE A 498 11.04 9.98 -13.82
C PHE A 498 11.73 9.29 -12.65
N VAL A 499 11.63 7.98 -12.57
CA VAL A 499 12.24 7.17 -11.52
C VAL A 499 13.00 6.02 -12.17
N ALA A 500 14.26 5.86 -11.81
CA ALA A 500 15.03 4.66 -12.12
C ALA A 500 15.39 3.97 -10.81
N TRP A 501 15.30 2.63 -10.78
CA TRP A 501 15.65 1.88 -9.58
C TRP A 501 16.37 0.57 -9.88
N PHE A 502 17.13 0.16 -8.89
CA PHE A 502 17.74 -1.15 -8.79
C PHE A 502 17.42 -1.74 -7.43
N ASN A 503 16.86 -2.95 -7.41
CA ASN A 503 16.58 -3.72 -6.20
C ASN A 503 17.33 -5.04 -6.29
N TYR A 504 17.94 -5.43 -5.19
CA TYR A 504 18.54 -6.73 -4.99
C TYR A 504 18.04 -7.32 -3.68
N THR A 505 17.48 -8.51 -3.72
CA THR A 505 16.97 -9.23 -2.55
C THR A 505 17.72 -10.55 -2.45
N ASP A 506 18.48 -10.70 -1.39
CA ASP A 506 19.17 -11.95 -1.01
C ASP A 506 18.26 -12.80 -0.14
N ASP A 507 18.35 -14.15 -0.25
CA ASP A 507 17.43 -15.09 0.41
C ASP A 507 15.94 -14.71 0.17
N TYR A 508 15.59 -14.22 -1.03
CA TYR A 508 14.23 -13.84 -1.39
C TYR A 508 13.26 -15.00 -1.15
N PHE A 509 12.20 -14.79 -0.38
CA PHE A 509 11.22 -15.84 -0.15
C PHE A 509 9.86 -15.48 -0.74
N VAL A 510 9.27 -16.47 -1.40
CA VAL A 510 7.97 -16.38 -2.06
C VAL A 510 7.24 -17.71 -1.95
N GLN A 511 5.90 -17.67 -1.88
CA GLN A 511 5.10 -18.87 -1.94
C GLN A 511 5.08 -19.38 -3.38
N THR A 512 5.34 -20.68 -3.55
CA THR A 512 5.34 -21.36 -4.85
C THR A 512 4.58 -22.67 -4.75
N PRO A 513 3.81 -23.06 -5.80
CA PRO A 513 3.26 -24.40 -5.91
C PRO A 513 4.33 -25.37 -6.38
N TYR A 514 4.15 -26.62 -6.01
CA TYR A 514 4.91 -27.75 -6.52
C TYR A 514 4.03 -29.00 -6.56
N GLN A 515 3.85 -29.60 -7.74
CA GLN A 515 3.19 -30.89 -7.91
C GLN A 515 4.09 -31.98 -7.31
N ARG A 516 3.63 -32.58 -6.23
CA ARG A 516 4.39 -33.62 -5.50
C ARG A 516 4.46 -34.88 -6.36
N HIS A 517 5.65 -35.54 -6.42
CA HIS A 517 5.80 -36.79 -7.18
C HIS A 517 5.50 -38.03 -6.33
N ASP A 518 5.59 -37.90 -5.02
CA ASP A 518 5.32 -38.99 -4.06
C ASP A 518 3.82 -39.18 -3.79
N ARG A 519 2.98 -38.18 -4.14
CA ARG A 519 1.53 -38.19 -3.92
C ARG A 519 0.81 -37.20 -4.82
N LEU A 520 -0.48 -37.45 -5.08
CA LEU A 520 -1.30 -36.61 -5.92
C LEU A 520 -1.77 -35.34 -5.16
N THR A 521 -0.87 -34.39 -5.00
CA THR A 521 -1.10 -33.14 -4.27
C THR A 521 -0.22 -32.02 -4.82
N VAL A 522 -0.80 -30.84 -4.99
CA VAL A 522 -0.06 -29.59 -5.23
C VAL A 522 0.23 -28.92 -3.92
N GLN A 523 1.49 -28.77 -3.57
CA GLN A 523 1.92 -28.16 -2.32
C GLN A 523 2.34 -26.71 -2.54
N TYR A 524 1.65 -25.79 -1.91
CA TYR A 524 2.00 -24.37 -1.84
C TYR A 524 2.85 -24.11 -0.61
N LYS A 525 4.11 -23.74 -0.81
CA LYS A 525 5.07 -23.53 0.28
C LYS A 525 5.93 -22.30 0.02
N TYR A 526 6.23 -21.54 1.09
CA TYR A 526 7.23 -20.48 0.98
C TYR A 526 8.63 -21.10 0.93
N LEU A 527 9.43 -20.71 -0.04
CA LEU A 527 10.82 -21.15 -0.21
C LEU A 527 11.72 -19.94 -0.35
N ASN A 528 12.95 -20.05 0.17
CA ASN A 528 13.99 -19.07 -0.11
C ASN A 528 14.60 -19.34 -1.48
N PHE A 529 14.68 -18.28 -2.28
CA PHE A 529 15.42 -18.23 -3.53
C PHE A 529 16.81 -17.67 -3.26
N ASP A 530 17.80 -18.03 -4.09
CA ASP A 530 19.16 -17.50 -3.96
C ASP A 530 19.10 -15.95 -3.98
N TYR A 531 18.39 -15.40 -4.96
CA TYR A 531 18.13 -13.95 -5.04
C TYR A 531 16.98 -13.62 -6.00
N SER A 532 16.45 -12.40 -5.81
CA SER A 532 15.64 -11.67 -6.81
C SER A 532 16.33 -10.34 -7.12
N GLN A 533 16.46 -10.01 -8.39
CA GLN A 533 17.08 -8.78 -8.87
C GLN A 533 16.13 -8.06 -9.83
N GLN A 534 15.99 -6.74 -9.67
CA GLN A 534 15.10 -5.94 -10.50
C GLN A 534 15.77 -4.62 -10.91
N TRP A 535 15.63 -4.27 -12.18
CA TRP A 535 15.92 -2.95 -12.73
C TRP A 535 14.63 -2.37 -13.28
N GLY A 536 14.33 -1.13 -12.93
CA GLY A 536 13.08 -0.53 -13.39
C GLY A 536 13.24 0.94 -13.76
N LEU A 537 12.35 1.36 -14.65
CA LEU A 537 12.20 2.74 -15.10
C LEU A 537 10.72 3.10 -15.05
N GLN A 538 10.41 4.28 -14.54
CA GLN A 538 9.06 4.85 -14.56
C GLN A 538 9.10 6.26 -15.13
N ALA A 539 8.10 6.59 -15.93
CA ALA A 539 7.82 7.96 -16.38
C ALA A 539 6.36 8.30 -16.09
N SER A 540 6.12 9.41 -15.43
CA SER A 540 4.78 9.97 -15.22
C SER A 540 4.68 11.35 -15.86
N VAL A 541 3.78 11.48 -16.84
CA VAL A 541 3.65 12.64 -17.74
C VAL A 541 2.20 13.15 -17.68
N PRO A 542 1.90 14.09 -16.75
CA PRO A 542 0.61 14.76 -16.74
C PRO A 542 0.55 15.83 -17.84
N GLN A 543 -0.60 15.88 -18.52
CA GLN A 543 -0.91 16.87 -19.54
C GLN A 543 -2.26 17.49 -19.28
N ARG A 544 -2.41 18.76 -19.63
CA ARG A 544 -3.69 19.47 -19.51
C ARG A 544 -4.08 20.07 -20.84
N PHE A 545 -5.28 19.78 -21.27
CA PHE A 545 -5.88 20.29 -22.51
C PHE A 545 -7.00 21.28 -22.17
N GLY A 546 -6.69 22.56 -22.27
CA GLY A 546 -7.61 23.62 -21.84
C GLY A 546 -8.05 23.45 -20.38
N ASN A 547 -9.34 23.67 -20.11
CA ASN A 547 -9.97 23.48 -18.80
C ASN A 547 -10.83 22.21 -18.72
N TRP A 548 -10.93 21.47 -19.84
CA TRP A 548 -11.88 20.39 -19.98
C TRP A 548 -11.28 19.00 -19.78
N LEU A 549 -9.96 18.82 -19.98
CA LEU A 549 -9.31 17.53 -19.83
C LEU A 549 -7.97 17.66 -19.08
N ASP A 550 -7.83 16.91 -17.99
CA ASP A 550 -6.56 16.60 -17.35
C ASP A 550 -6.24 15.12 -17.64
N SER A 551 -5.11 14.86 -18.27
CA SER A 551 -4.66 13.52 -18.63
C SER A 551 -3.32 13.22 -17.98
N ARG A 552 -3.09 11.98 -17.55
CA ARG A 552 -1.79 11.53 -17.01
C ARG A 552 -1.46 10.14 -17.54
N LEU A 553 -0.36 10.06 -18.25
CA LEU A 553 0.23 8.79 -18.65
C LEU A 553 1.35 8.40 -17.66
N THR A 554 1.28 7.19 -17.12
CA THR A 554 2.37 6.58 -16.35
C THR A 554 2.79 5.29 -17.05
N VAL A 555 4.08 5.18 -17.36
CA VAL A 555 4.67 3.98 -17.96
C VAL A 555 5.74 3.45 -17.02
N ILE A 556 5.70 2.14 -16.76
CA ILE A 556 6.67 1.42 -15.93
C ILE A 556 7.24 0.28 -16.76
N GLY A 557 8.55 0.22 -16.88
CA GLY A 557 9.27 -0.91 -17.48
C GLY A 557 10.16 -1.55 -16.42
N VAL A 558 10.13 -2.88 -16.31
CA VAL A 558 10.92 -3.64 -15.34
C VAL A 558 11.60 -4.80 -16.05
N TRP A 559 12.89 -4.95 -15.82
CA TRP A 559 13.59 -6.21 -16.02
C TRP A 559 13.84 -6.85 -14.68
N MET A 560 13.47 -8.12 -14.53
CA MET A 560 13.66 -8.88 -13.29
C MET A 560 14.31 -10.23 -13.58
N LYS A 561 15.09 -10.70 -12.61
CA LYS A 561 15.72 -12.01 -12.62
C LYS A 561 15.57 -12.66 -11.26
N GLU A 562 15.13 -13.91 -11.26
CA GLU A 562 14.98 -14.73 -10.07
C GLU A 562 15.76 -16.05 -10.25
N LYS A 563 16.47 -16.45 -9.19
CA LYS A 563 17.22 -17.69 -9.16
C LYS A 563 16.90 -18.47 -7.89
N CYS A 564 16.68 -19.78 -8.06
CA CYS A 564 16.53 -20.73 -6.98
C CYS A 564 17.27 -22.02 -7.33
N SER A 565 18.44 -22.22 -6.72
CA SER A 565 19.26 -23.41 -6.95
C SER A 565 18.73 -24.65 -6.24
N ALA A 566 17.88 -24.46 -5.24
CA ALA A 566 17.30 -25.54 -4.40
C ALA A 566 15.77 -25.56 -4.50
N PHE A 567 15.22 -25.30 -5.68
CA PHE A 567 13.78 -25.43 -5.91
C PHE A 567 13.45 -26.91 -6.17
N TYR A 568 13.20 -27.65 -5.11
CA TYR A 568 12.93 -29.08 -5.15
C TYR A 568 13.95 -29.83 -6.08
N ASP A 569 13.47 -30.55 -7.09
CA ASP A 569 14.26 -31.24 -8.11
C ASP A 569 14.46 -30.45 -9.42
N ILE A 570 13.87 -29.26 -9.52
CA ILE A 570 13.86 -28.42 -10.74
C ILE A 570 14.41 -27.00 -10.45
N PRO A 571 15.72 -26.87 -10.18
CA PRO A 571 16.30 -25.55 -9.94
C PRO A 571 16.02 -24.61 -11.11
N PHE A 572 15.76 -23.33 -10.84
CA PHE A 572 15.46 -22.39 -11.89
C PHE A 572 16.29 -21.09 -11.82
N ASN A 573 16.44 -20.47 -12.98
CA ASN A 573 17.09 -19.20 -13.20
C ASN A 573 16.37 -18.50 -14.35
N ARG A 574 15.43 -17.62 -14.03
CA ARG A 574 14.54 -16.98 -15.01
C ARG A 574 14.69 -15.48 -14.99
N ASP A 575 14.62 -14.87 -16.16
CA ASP A 575 14.52 -13.43 -16.31
C ASP A 575 13.44 -13.05 -17.32
N ILE A 576 12.86 -11.86 -17.11
CA ILE A 576 11.87 -11.29 -18.01
C ILE A 576 11.91 -9.76 -17.96
N ALA A 577 11.63 -9.14 -19.09
CA ALA A 577 11.28 -7.73 -19.15
C ALA A 577 9.77 -7.58 -19.38
N TRP A 578 9.12 -6.76 -18.58
CA TRP A 578 7.71 -6.44 -18.73
C TRP A 578 7.45 -4.93 -18.64
N VAL A 579 6.36 -4.51 -19.25
CA VAL A 579 5.96 -3.11 -19.30
C VAL A 579 4.50 -2.99 -18.87
N MET A 580 4.20 -1.95 -18.10
CA MET A 580 2.85 -1.52 -17.73
C MET A 580 2.66 -0.07 -18.13
N ALA A 581 1.51 0.26 -18.69
CA ALA A 581 1.08 1.62 -18.97
C ALA A 581 -0.29 1.88 -18.34
N ASN A 582 -0.41 3.01 -17.65
CA ASN A 582 -1.66 3.48 -17.06
C ASN A 582 -1.95 4.88 -17.61
N LEU A 583 -3.13 5.07 -18.21
CA LEU A 583 -3.61 6.35 -18.72
C LEU A 583 -4.86 6.76 -17.95
N ARG A 584 -4.78 7.88 -17.22
CA ARG A 584 -5.91 8.49 -16.50
C ARG A 584 -6.37 9.75 -17.20
N ASN A 585 -7.69 9.88 -17.40
CA ASN A 585 -8.29 11.03 -18.03
C ASN A 585 -9.46 11.56 -17.20
N ASN A 586 -9.40 12.84 -16.82
CA ASN A 586 -10.43 13.52 -16.06
C ASN A 586 -11.05 14.63 -16.90
N PHE A 587 -12.25 14.39 -17.38
CA PHE A 587 -13.02 15.34 -18.18
C PHE A 587 -13.86 16.22 -17.26
N THR A 588 -13.74 17.53 -17.38
CA THR A 588 -14.62 18.50 -16.72
C THR A 588 -15.82 18.77 -17.62
N LEU A 589 -16.95 18.15 -17.33
CA LEU A 589 -18.19 18.34 -18.08
C LEU A 589 -18.91 19.62 -17.67
N VAL A 590 -19.02 19.84 -16.35
CA VAL A 590 -19.51 21.08 -15.74
C VAL A 590 -18.52 21.49 -14.63
N PRO A 591 -17.88 22.66 -14.76
CA PRO A 591 -16.93 23.12 -13.76
C PRO A 591 -17.50 23.09 -12.34
N ASP A 592 -16.75 22.55 -11.40
CA ASP A 592 -17.06 22.38 -9.97
C ASP A 592 -18.29 21.51 -9.65
N HIS A 593 -18.92 20.87 -10.65
CA HIS A 593 -20.12 20.06 -10.47
C HIS A 593 -20.06 18.67 -11.06
N LEU A 594 -19.60 18.50 -12.30
CA LEU A 594 -19.69 17.23 -13.02
C LEU A 594 -18.39 16.87 -13.71
N TYR A 595 -17.86 15.70 -13.37
CA TYR A 595 -16.61 15.17 -13.91
C TYR A 595 -16.82 13.73 -14.39
N LEU A 596 -16.18 13.40 -15.51
CA LEU A 596 -16.11 12.05 -16.05
C LEU A 596 -14.65 11.57 -15.95
N ASN A 597 -14.44 10.42 -15.34
CA ASN A 597 -13.15 9.75 -15.27
C ASN A 597 -13.14 8.59 -16.27
N LEU A 598 -12.07 8.45 -17.02
CA LEU A 598 -11.83 7.34 -17.94
C LEU A 598 -10.37 6.90 -17.78
N ASP A 599 -10.19 5.78 -17.14
CA ASP A 599 -8.88 5.23 -16.82
C ASP A 599 -8.65 3.92 -17.58
N GLY A 600 -7.43 3.69 -18.02
CA GLY A 600 -7.05 2.47 -18.70
C GLY A 600 -5.67 2.02 -18.23
N MET A 601 -5.51 0.71 -18.01
CA MET A 601 -4.24 0.09 -17.68
C MET A 601 -4.01 -1.12 -18.60
N ILE A 602 -2.79 -1.28 -19.04
CA ILE A 602 -2.33 -2.47 -19.74
C ILE A 602 -0.99 -2.92 -19.19
N ARG A 603 -0.79 -4.24 -19.07
CA ARG A 603 0.45 -4.89 -18.67
C ARG A 603 0.81 -6.00 -19.66
N SER A 604 2.07 -6.03 -20.07
CA SER A 604 2.59 -7.14 -20.87
C SER A 604 2.68 -8.44 -20.05
N LYS A 605 3.03 -9.54 -20.67
CA LYS A 605 3.37 -10.79 -19.99
C LYS A 605 4.45 -10.56 -18.94
N ALA A 606 4.36 -11.27 -17.82
CA ALA A 606 5.32 -11.25 -16.72
C ALA A 606 5.56 -12.68 -16.21
N HIS A 607 6.43 -12.85 -15.22
CA HIS A 607 6.49 -14.09 -14.45
C HIS A 607 6.65 -13.77 -12.95
N GLN A 608 6.32 -14.75 -12.14
CA GLN A 608 6.60 -14.75 -10.70
C GLN A 608 6.97 -16.17 -10.30
N ALA A 609 8.20 -16.37 -9.84
CA ALA A 609 8.72 -17.70 -9.59
C ALA A 609 8.54 -18.61 -10.83
N ILE A 610 7.81 -19.71 -10.70
CA ILE A 610 7.53 -20.63 -11.80
C ILE A 610 6.28 -20.29 -12.61
N TYR A 611 5.47 -19.30 -12.15
CA TYR A 611 4.29 -18.86 -12.86
C TYR A 611 4.62 -18.01 -14.08
N ASP A 612 4.01 -18.31 -15.20
CA ASP A 612 3.88 -17.43 -16.35
C ASP A 612 2.56 -16.66 -16.24
N LEU A 613 2.65 -15.34 -16.22
CA LEU A 613 1.52 -14.44 -16.08
C LEU A 613 1.20 -13.83 -17.45
N PRO A 614 0.00 -14.04 -18.01
CA PRO A 614 -0.38 -13.47 -19.30
C PRO A 614 -0.45 -11.93 -19.22
N ALA A 615 -0.56 -11.31 -20.39
CA ALA A 615 -0.87 -9.89 -20.49
C ALA A 615 -2.29 -9.65 -19.97
N SER A 616 -2.48 -8.53 -19.25
CA SER A 616 -3.78 -8.14 -18.73
C SER A 616 -3.99 -6.64 -18.86
N GLY A 617 -5.23 -6.19 -18.72
CA GLY A 617 -5.52 -4.77 -18.71
C GLY A 617 -6.98 -4.52 -18.39
N ASN A 618 -7.29 -3.30 -17.98
CA ASN A 618 -8.65 -2.88 -17.65
C ASN A 618 -8.95 -1.49 -18.19
N VAL A 619 -10.22 -1.20 -18.32
CA VAL A 619 -10.75 0.15 -18.57
C VAL A 619 -11.83 0.42 -17.55
N ASP A 620 -11.69 1.54 -16.85
CA ASP A 620 -12.59 1.99 -15.80
C ASP A 620 -13.26 3.30 -16.21
N VAL A 621 -14.53 3.44 -15.87
CA VAL A 621 -15.29 4.67 -16.09
C VAL A 621 -15.96 5.10 -14.80
N GLY A 622 -15.92 6.40 -14.50
CA GLY A 622 -16.55 6.98 -13.33
C GLY A 622 -17.20 8.34 -13.62
N LEU A 623 -18.33 8.60 -13.00
CA LEU A 623 -19.02 9.87 -13.06
C LEU A 623 -19.15 10.44 -11.65
N LYS A 624 -18.55 11.61 -11.40
CA LYS A 624 -18.61 12.32 -10.13
C LYS A 624 -19.50 13.54 -10.26
N TYR A 625 -20.56 13.62 -9.45
CA TYR A 625 -21.47 14.76 -9.40
C TYR A 625 -21.47 15.39 -8.00
N ILE A 626 -21.15 16.70 -7.94
CA ILE A 626 -21.08 17.49 -6.70
C ILE A 626 -22.29 18.44 -6.66
N PHE A 627 -23.08 18.38 -5.58
CA PHE A 627 -24.31 19.13 -5.44
C PHE A 627 -24.53 19.62 -3.98
N TRP A 628 -25.70 20.22 -3.68
CA TRP A 628 -26.04 20.79 -2.37
C TRP A 628 -24.97 21.74 -1.81
N LYS A 629 -24.59 22.74 -2.61
CA LYS A 629 -23.55 23.71 -2.25
C LYS A 629 -22.22 23.01 -1.86
N LYS A 630 -21.85 22.00 -2.64
CA LYS A 630 -20.63 21.17 -2.47
C LYS A 630 -20.62 20.30 -1.21
N ARG A 631 -21.78 20.10 -0.55
CA ARG A 631 -21.88 19.23 0.63
C ARG A 631 -22.15 17.77 0.28
N ALA A 632 -22.70 17.50 -0.90
CA ALA A 632 -22.96 16.15 -1.33
C ALA A 632 -22.18 15.81 -2.60
N THR A 633 -21.66 14.60 -2.67
CA THR A 633 -20.98 14.03 -3.82
C THR A 633 -21.59 12.68 -4.13
N LEU A 634 -22.05 12.50 -5.36
CA LEU A 634 -22.47 11.22 -5.90
C LEU A 634 -21.37 10.74 -6.85
N HIS A 635 -20.92 9.52 -6.68
CA HIS A 635 -19.98 8.85 -7.57
C HIS A 635 -20.62 7.57 -8.09
N VAL A 636 -20.70 7.40 -9.40
CA VAL A 636 -21.16 6.20 -10.09
C VAL A 636 -20.00 5.69 -10.93
N PHE A 637 -19.68 4.41 -10.84
CA PHE A 637 -18.54 3.86 -11.54
C PHE A 637 -18.78 2.44 -12.07
N CYS A 638 -18.01 2.10 -13.09
CA CYS A 638 -17.86 0.75 -13.58
C CYS A 638 -16.37 0.47 -13.80
N ASN A 639 -15.80 -0.39 -13.00
CA ASN A 639 -14.44 -0.85 -13.12
C ASN A 639 -14.39 -2.09 -14.02
N ASP A 640 -13.29 -2.21 -14.78
CA ASP A 640 -13.05 -3.30 -15.71
C ASP A 640 -14.25 -3.61 -16.62
N ILE A 641 -14.69 -2.59 -17.38
CA ILE A 641 -15.90 -2.68 -18.22
C ILE A 641 -15.84 -3.84 -19.23
N PHE A 642 -14.65 -4.35 -19.57
CA PHE A 642 -14.43 -5.42 -20.54
C PHE A 642 -14.14 -6.78 -19.89
N GLU A 643 -14.02 -6.87 -18.54
CA GLU A 643 -13.66 -8.08 -17.80
C GLU A 643 -12.32 -8.68 -18.27
N THR A 644 -11.29 -7.83 -18.38
CA THR A 644 -9.97 -8.17 -18.92
C THR A 644 -8.82 -7.98 -17.92
N SER A 645 -9.13 -7.63 -16.66
CA SER A 645 -8.12 -7.47 -15.60
C SER A 645 -7.64 -8.81 -15.04
N GLY A 646 -8.36 -9.90 -15.28
CA GLY A 646 -8.04 -11.25 -14.83
C GLY A 646 -6.63 -11.67 -15.23
N ILE A 647 -5.96 -12.38 -14.34
CA ILE A 647 -4.65 -12.97 -14.59
C ILE A 647 -4.80 -14.46 -14.38
N ASP A 648 -4.71 -15.22 -15.48
CA ASP A 648 -4.81 -16.67 -15.49
C ASP A 648 -3.41 -17.28 -15.57
N PRO A 649 -2.78 -17.57 -14.41
CA PRO A 649 -1.41 -18.03 -14.37
C PRO A 649 -1.29 -19.44 -14.97
N VAL A 650 -0.19 -19.65 -15.69
CA VAL A 650 0.18 -20.94 -16.22
C VAL A 650 1.52 -21.36 -15.63
N ILE A 651 1.66 -22.63 -15.30
CA ILE A 651 2.92 -23.25 -14.94
C ILE A 651 3.25 -24.26 -16.02
N HIS A 652 4.34 -24.02 -16.70
CA HIS A 652 4.91 -24.96 -17.67
C HIS A 652 6.44 -24.91 -17.51
N TYR A 653 6.93 -25.55 -16.43
CA TYR A 653 8.33 -25.49 -16.06
C TYR A 653 8.82 -26.84 -15.51
N GLY A 654 9.82 -27.44 -16.18
CA GLY A 654 10.30 -28.78 -15.83
C GLY A 654 9.19 -29.82 -15.96
N ASN A 655 8.92 -30.54 -14.88
CA ASN A 655 7.86 -31.54 -14.77
C ASN A 655 6.55 -30.98 -14.19
N GLN A 656 6.48 -29.67 -13.94
CA GLN A 656 5.30 -28.99 -13.43
C GLN A 656 4.44 -28.46 -14.56
N ASN A 657 3.16 -28.83 -14.58
CA ASN A 657 2.24 -28.43 -15.63
C ASN A 657 0.85 -28.19 -15.04
N MET A 658 0.47 -26.92 -14.92
CA MET A 658 -0.79 -26.51 -14.33
C MET A 658 -1.27 -25.18 -14.94
N LYS A 659 -2.56 -25.04 -15.13
CA LYS A 659 -3.22 -23.81 -15.55
C LYS A 659 -4.36 -23.52 -14.60
N MET A 660 -4.52 -22.25 -14.22
CA MET A 660 -5.63 -21.75 -13.41
C MET A 660 -6.31 -20.62 -14.16
N ASP A 661 -7.62 -20.72 -14.33
CA ASP A 661 -8.46 -19.67 -14.90
C ASP A 661 -9.35 -19.11 -13.77
N PHE A 662 -9.15 -17.86 -13.39
CA PHE A 662 -9.89 -17.19 -12.32
C PHE A 662 -11.06 -16.39 -12.89
N SER A 663 -12.20 -16.45 -12.21
CA SER A 663 -13.32 -15.57 -12.58
C SER A 663 -12.93 -14.10 -12.46
N CYS A 664 -13.28 -13.33 -13.47
CA CYS A 664 -13.10 -11.90 -13.52
C CYS A 664 -14.44 -11.24 -13.85
N TYR A 665 -14.91 -10.36 -12.96
CA TYR A 665 -16.18 -9.69 -13.12
C TYR A 665 -15.98 -8.19 -13.13
N ARG A 666 -16.71 -7.49 -14.03
CA ARG A 666 -16.81 -6.04 -13.93
C ARG A 666 -17.46 -5.65 -12.61
N GLN A 667 -17.01 -4.57 -12.04
CA GLN A 667 -17.57 -4.02 -10.82
C GLN A 667 -18.35 -2.76 -11.11
N VAL A 668 -19.65 -2.74 -10.84
CA VAL A 668 -20.49 -1.54 -10.91
C VAL A 668 -20.75 -1.03 -9.50
N GLY A 669 -20.69 0.28 -9.30
CA GLY A 669 -20.94 0.81 -7.97
C GLY A 669 -21.44 2.24 -7.96
N VAL A 670 -22.05 2.58 -6.81
CA VAL A 670 -22.55 3.92 -6.49
C VAL A 670 -22.13 4.27 -5.08
N SER A 671 -21.57 5.45 -4.88
CA SER A 671 -21.30 5.99 -3.55
C SER A 671 -21.91 7.38 -3.39
N LEU A 672 -22.48 7.65 -2.22
CA LEU A 672 -23.02 8.94 -1.83
C LEU A 672 -22.31 9.42 -0.57
N VAL A 673 -21.64 10.55 -0.68
CA VAL A 673 -20.94 11.22 0.42
C VAL A 673 -21.70 12.47 0.81
N TYR A 674 -21.99 12.65 2.10
CA TYR A 674 -22.62 13.87 2.64
C TYR A 674 -21.77 14.47 3.76
N ARG A 675 -21.42 15.77 3.60
CA ARG A 675 -20.62 16.55 4.54
C ARG A 675 -21.45 17.55 5.28
N PHE A 676 -21.25 17.64 6.60
CA PHE A 676 -22.03 18.51 7.48
C PHE A 676 -21.15 19.22 8.53
N GLY A 677 -21.70 20.21 9.21
CA GLY A 677 -20.98 21.03 10.17
C GLY A 677 -20.09 22.08 9.51
N GLY A 678 -18.93 22.38 10.11
CA GLY A 678 -17.97 23.37 9.66
C GLY A 678 -17.13 22.97 8.44
N TYR A 679 -17.52 21.94 7.71
CA TYR A 679 -16.85 21.49 6.49
C TYR A 679 -16.84 22.62 5.44
N LYS A 680 -15.83 23.48 5.50
CA LYS A 680 -15.60 24.50 4.45
C LYS A 680 -14.57 23.94 3.47
N ASP A 681 -14.97 23.92 2.21
CA ASP A 681 -14.03 23.76 1.12
C ASP A 681 -13.02 24.93 1.21
N LYS A 682 -11.75 24.63 1.53
CA LYS A 682 -10.68 25.65 1.74
C LYS A 682 -10.17 26.31 0.45
N SER A 683 -10.88 26.18 -0.67
CA SER A 683 -10.67 27.09 -1.77
C SER A 683 -11.21 28.47 -1.36
N LYS A 684 -10.40 29.26 -0.65
CA LYS A 684 -10.64 30.69 -0.56
C LYS A 684 -10.55 31.25 -1.97
N GLU A 685 -11.69 31.36 -2.67
CA GLU A 685 -11.81 32.34 -3.73
C GLU A 685 -11.59 33.69 -3.08
N VAL A 686 -10.45 34.29 -3.32
CA VAL A 686 -10.26 35.70 -2.99
C VAL A 686 -11.23 36.47 -3.86
N ASP A 687 -12.18 37.10 -3.25
CA ASP A 687 -13.12 37.99 -3.94
C ASP A 687 -12.32 39.13 -4.58
N THR A 688 -12.10 39.01 -5.89
CA THR A 688 -11.45 40.03 -6.71
C THR A 688 -12.44 40.99 -7.31
N SER A 689 -13.72 40.96 -6.94
CA SER A 689 -14.77 41.82 -7.52
C SER A 689 -14.51 43.32 -7.35
N ARG A 690 -13.73 43.69 -6.31
CA ARG A 690 -13.32 45.08 -6.06
C ARG A 690 -12.07 45.55 -6.81
N PHE A 691 -11.40 44.66 -7.58
CA PHE A 691 -10.18 45.00 -8.33
C PHE A 691 -10.38 45.16 -9.84
N LYS A 692 -11.64 45.26 -10.29
CA LYS A 692 -11.92 45.68 -11.67
C LYS A 692 -11.78 47.19 -11.78
N LYS A 693 -10.70 47.66 -12.44
CA LYS A 693 -10.65 48.92 -13.14
C LYS A 693 -10.94 48.68 -14.62
#